data_9fa2b427c208074c9f17e358800737f4
#
_entry.id   9fa2b427c208074c9f17e358800737f4
#
_cell.length_a   1.000
_cell.length_b   1.000
_cell.length_c   1.000
_cell.angle_alpha   90.00
_cell.angle_beta   90.00
_cell.angle_gamma   90.00
#
_symmetry.space_group_name_H-M   'P 1'
#
loop_
_entity.id
_entity.type
_entity.pdbx_description
1 polymer ?
#
loop_
_entity_poly.entity_id
_entity_poly.type
_entity_poly.pdbx_seq_one_letter_code
_entity_poly.pdbx_strand_id
1 'polypeptide(L)'
;MAKVCHTTQKHPHGQRSLSPLQYNALLPYGAILQEGGSNRADGVQFVVFSRHATALRVLLYDTPEDIEPAEVISFDPKTDRWGDVWTVFIPGLKHGQLYHFQADGPFDASAGHRFDPTARLVDPYSKALAGHFLHHEDGIIRPPKSIVIDDHFDWQGDRHLRHELADTIIYELHIRGFTASPSSGVAHPGTYLGVIEKIPYLKSLGVTAVELMPIHEFPQESYAGHRRDHENYWGYDPIAFFAPHQGYSASTEPGRQVTELKQMVRALHAADIEVILDVVLNHTAEGSGDGPTFSMKGLENSVYYMLENDSGDYRNFSGCGNTLNANHPITSELICHCLRHWVHTYHIDGFRFDLASILSRDRDGILHKNPPLIESITEDPLLADTKLIAEAWDAAGAYQVGTFASSRWAEWNGRYRDDVRRYWRGDDNQTGNLATRLAGSSDLYAGEQRQPYHSVNFITSHDGFTLNDLVSYNQKHNEANNEDNQDGDNNNYSYNYGIEGSTEDAHLTAIRGKQIRNMLSTLFLSQGVPMLVAGDECHRTQQGNNNAYCQDNAISWFDWNLPVVNADLLEFTKTLIRLRRNNPTLRRRTFLQGGSSECGVIPDVEWFSPDGSHVDWFSGEPSLICFFGAPTVDQLTAEDDPAGTPQHVLLFCNAATEARQFLFPSSPVILEMNWSIAVDTRQSHNTIPAAAPLKFESSRPVMLPERSLLCLMAPTTSTFGK
;
A
#
# COMPACT_ATOMS: atom_id res chain seq x y z
N MET A 1 9.93 18.26 -54.33
CA MET A 1 10.96 17.28 -53.86
C MET A 1 12.20 18.04 -53.46
N ALA A 2 12.30 18.37 -52.18
CA ALA A 2 13.54 18.92 -51.60
C ALA A 2 13.93 17.97 -50.46
N LYS A 3 15.02 17.20 -50.65
CA LYS A 3 15.63 16.40 -49.66
C LYS A 3 16.24 17.34 -48.61
N VAL A 4 15.65 17.32 -47.40
CA VAL A 4 16.34 17.91 -46.23
C VAL A 4 17.41 16.93 -45.82
N CYS A 5 18.67 17.33 -46.03
CA CYS A 5 19.85 16.60 -45.60
C CYS A 5 20.03 16.89 -44.09
N HIS A 6 19.62 15.98 -43.22
CA HIS A 6 20.00 16.04 -41.81
C HIS A 6 21.48 15.68 -41.72
N THR A 7 22.28 16.70 -41.53
CA THR A 7 23.66 16.55 -41.11
C THR A 7 23.67 16.10 -39.66
N THR A 8 23.92 14.82 -39.43
CA THR A 8 24.29 14.29 -38.12
C THR A 8 25.54 15.02 -37.64
N GLN A 9 25.38 15.94 -36.71
CA GLN A 9 26.51 16.50 -35.96
C GLN A 9 27.04 15.35 -35.08
N LYS A 10 28.11 14.70 -35.52
CA LYS A 10 28.92 13.85 -34.66
C LYS A 10 29.44 14.74 -33.54
N HIS A 11 29.05 14.47 -32.30
CA HIS A 11 29.63 15.16 -31.15
C HIS A 11 31.16 14.96 -31.17
N PRO A 12 31.94 16.01 -31.15
CA PRO A 12 33.37 15.86 -31.15
C PRO A 12 33.77 15.11 -29.88
N HIS A 13 34.50 14.01 -30.00
CA HIS A 13 35.17 13.35 -28.88
C HIS A 13 36.08 14.37 -28.19
N GLY A 14 35.48 15.13 -27.25
CA GLY A 14 36.21 16.08 -26.43
C GLY A 14 37.27 15.33 -25.61
N GLN A 15 38.45 15.92 -25.48
CA GLN A 15 39.51 15.39 -24.62
C GLN A 15 38.91 15.06 -23.26
N ARG A 16 38.87 13.77 -22.92
CA ARG A 16 38.40 13.27 -21.61
C ARG A 16 39.40 13.86 -20.58
N SER A 17 38.93 14.85 -19.84
CA SER A 17 39.73 15.47 -18.77
C SER A 17 39.77 14.46 -17.61
N LEU A 18 40.95 13.95 -17.34
CA LEU A 18 41.28 13.24 -16.09
C LEU A 18 41.27 14.25 -14.94
N SER A 19 40.13 14.71 -14.51
CA SER A 19 40.02 15.45 -13.25
C SER A 19 40.30 14.49 -12.10
N PRO A 20 40.98 14.93 -11.02
CA PRO A 20 41.12 14.10 -9.83
C PRO A 20 39.73 13.64 -9.36
N LEU A 21 39.65 12.40 -8.88
CA LEU A 21 38.41 11.77 -8.41
C LEU A 21 37.71 12.72 -7.43
N GLN A 22 36.57 13.23 -7.82
CA GLN A 22 35.72 13.97 -6.92
C GLN A 22 34.63 13.00 -6.45
N TYR A 23 34.32 13.01 -5.15
CA TYR A 23 33.29 12.15 -4.55
C TYR A 23 31.97 12.19 -5.33
N ASN A 24 31.57 13.34 -5.81
CA ASN A 24 30.38 13.59 -6.64
C ASN A 24 30.46 13.02 -8.07
N ALA A 25 31.57 12.44 -8.50
CA ALA A 25 31.64 11.74 -9.80
C ALA A 25 31.28 10.27 -9.71
N LEU A 26 31.16 9.72 -8.50
CA LEU A 26 30.80 8.33 -8.24
C LEU A 26 29.43 8.17 -7.59
N LEU A 27 28.81 9.23 -7.10
CA LEU A 27 27.51 9.26 -6.44
C LEU A 27 26.80 10.57 -6.75
N PRO A 28 25.48 10.56 -6.86
CA PRO A 28 24.59 9.40 -6.83
C PRO A 28 24.70 8.54 -8.09
N TYR A 29 24.20 7.30 -8.06
CA TYR A 29 24.05 6.44 -9.23
C TYR A 29 22.97 6.96 -10.18
N GLY A 30 23.01 6.51 -11.44
CA GLY A 30 22.07 6.85 -12.51
C GLY A 30 22.57 7.91 -13.46
N ALA A 31 21.65 8.51 -14.21
CA ALA A 31 21.93 9.60 -15.15
C ALA A 31 21.68 10.96 -14.49
N ILE A 32 22.73 11.73 -14.27
CA ILE A 32 22.69 12.96 -13.48
C ILE A 32 22.98 14.15 -14.39
N LEU A 33 22.00 15.05 -14.54
CA LEU A 33 22.20 16.34 -15.20
C LEU A 33 23.22 17.17 -14.43
N GLN A 34 24.17 17.73 -15.14
CA GLN A 34 25.16 18.65 -14.59
C GLN A 34 25.12 19.95 -15.37
N GLU A 35 24.87 21.05 -14.66
CA GLU A 35 25.03 22.38 -15.22
C GLU A 35 26.48 22.75 -15.35
N GLY A 36 26.83 23.33 -16.46
CA GLY A 36 28.18 23.80 -16.73
C GLY A 36 28.57 24.99 -15.86
N GLY A 37 29.84 25.02 -15.46
CA GLY A 37 30.43 26.21 -14.84
C GLY A 37 31.37 26.92 -15.81
N SER A 38 32.06 27.93 -15.35
CA SER A 38 32.98 28.73 -16.18
C SER A 38 34.04 27.92 -16.95
N ASN A 39 34.26 26.64 -16.59
CA ASN A 39 35.25 25.74 -17.18
C ASN A 39 34.72 24.35 -17.56
N ARG A 40 33.38 24.10 -17.52
CA ARG A 40 32.77 22.80 -17.82
C ARG A 40 31.52 23.01 -18.66
N ALA A 41 31.30 22.16 -19.67
CA ALA A 41 30.08 22.15 -20.45
C ALA A 41 28.90 21.51 -19.66
N ASP A 42 27.66 21.91 -19.97
CA ASP A 42 26.49 21.18 -19.56
C ASP A 42 26.52 19.76 -20.12
N GLY A 43 25.93 18.80 -19.43
CA GLY A 43 25.88 17.41 -19.88
C GLY A 43 25.29 16.47 -18.85
N VAL A 44 25.47 15.16 -19.08
CA VAL A 44 25.00 14.11 -18.21
C VAL A 44 26.13 13.23 -17.71
N GLN A 45 26.19 13.02 -16.42
CA GLN A 45 27.07 12.03 -15.80
C GLN A 45 26.26 10.73 -15.64
N PHE A 46 26.71 9.66 -16.29
CA PHE A 46 26.19 8.30 -16.09
C PHE A 46 27.04 7.58 -15.06
N VAL A 47 26.41 6.99 -14.06
CA VAL A 47 27.06 6.25 -12.99
C VAL A 47 26.32 4.93 -12.76
N VAL A 48 27.00 3.80 -12.89
CA VAL A 48 26.39 2.48 -12.75
C VAL A 48 27.34 1.51 -12.05
N PHE A 49 26.76 0.67 -11.18
CA PHE A 49 27.48 -0.42 -10.51
C PHE A 49 27.47 -1.67 -11.38
N SER A 50 28.67 -2.22 -11.65
CA SER A 50 28.84 -3.56 -12.21
C SER A 50 30.25 -4.09 -11.91
N ARG A 51 30.32 -5.11 -11.06
CA ARG A 51 31.57 -5.70 -10.57
C ARG A 51 32.25 -6.54 -11.63
N HIS A 52 31.50 -7.38 -12.32
CA HIS A 52 32.03 -8.40 -13.22
C HIS A 52 31.95 -8.00 -14.70
N ALA A 53 31.39 -6.83 -15.03
CA ALA A 53 31.42 -6.35 -16.42
C ALA A 53 32.86 -6.16 -16.88
N THR A 54 33.15 -6.64 -18.11
CA THR A 54 34.42 -6.46 -18.81
C THR A 54 34.38 -5.28 -19.76
N ALA A 55 33.19 -4.90 -20.23
CA ALA A 55 32.93 -3.68 -20.99
C ALA A 55 31.50 -3.18 -20.69
N LEU A 56 31.31 -1.87 -20.74
CA LEU A 56 30.05 -1.21 -20.53
C LEU A 56 29.85 -0.09 -21.55
N ARG A 57 28.61 0.11 -22.00
CA ARG A 57 28.23 1.13 -22.99
C ARG A 57 26.94 1.84 -22.56
N VAL A 58 26.85 3.11 -22.93
CA VAL A 58 25.59 3.88 -22.97
C VAL A 58 25.13 3.89 -24.43
N LEU A 59 23.91 3.51 -24.66
CA LEU A 59 23.23 3.52 -25.96
C LEU A 59 22.24 4.69 -25.95
N LEU A 60 22.43 5.66 -26.83
CA LEU A 60 21.57 6.85 -26.92
C LEU A 60 20.57 6.72 -28.07
N TYR A 61 19.34 7.17 -27.88
CA TYR A 61 18.26 7.10 -28.86
C TYR A 61 17.61 8.47 -29.05
N ASP A 62 17.06 8.70 -30.25
CA ASP A 62 16.35 9.92 -30.60
C ASP A 62 14.86 9.82 -30.24
N THR A 63 14.23 8.63 -30.42
CA THR A 63 12.81 8.39 -30.15
C THR A 63 12.56 7.11 -29.34
N PRO A 64 11.42 7.01 -28.66
CA PRO A 64 11.05 5.77 -27.95
C PRO A 64 10.90 4.56 -28.88
N GLU A 65 10.58 4.75 -30.15
CA GLU A 65 10.33 3.70 -31.15
C GLU A 65 11.62 3.17 -31.79
N ASP A 66 12.76 3.88 -31.64
CA ASP A 66 14.01 3.47 -32.26
C ASP A 66 14.47 2.10 -31.74
N ILE A 67 14.73 1.18 -32.65
CA ILE A 67 15.25 -0.16 -32.33
C ILE A 67 16.76 -0.09 -32.12
N GLU A 68 17.46 0.60 -33.00
CA GLU A 68 18.92 0.76 -32.93
C GLU A 68 19.29 2.12 -32.34
N PRO A 69 20.36 2.19 -31.54
CA PRO A 69 20.81 3.46 -30.96
C PRO A 69 21.34 4.39 -32.05
N ALA A 70 21.05 5.69 -31.89
CA ALA A 70 21.64 6.75 -32.72
C ALA A 70 23.15 6.91 -32.45
N GLU A 71 23.57 6.69 -31.19
CA GLU A 71 24.97 6.76 -30.79
C GLU A 71 25.26 5.70 -29.70
N VAL A 72 26.49 5.14 -29.74
CA VAL A 72 27.01 4.19 -28.75
C VAL A 72 28.27 4.73 -28.13
N ILE A 73 28.26 4.92 -26.82
CA ILE A 73 29.40 5.46 -26.08
C ILE A 73 29.95 4.40 -25.15
N SER A 74 31.17 3.95 -25.39
CA SER A 74 31.86 2.96 -24.56
C SER A 74 32.57 3.62 -23.40
N PHE A 75 32.46 3.03 -22.21
CA PHE A 75 33.31 3.36 -21.06
C PHE A 75 34.72 2.81 -21.29
N ASP A 76 35.74 3.60 -20.99
CA ASP A 76 37.09 3.12 -20.97
C ASP A 76 37.40 2.46 -19.60
N PRO A 77 37.68 1.16 -19.53
CA PRO A 77 37.90 0.47 -18.25
C PRO A 77 39.10 1.05 -17.45
N LYS A 78 39.97 1.82 -18.08
CA LYS A 78 41.14 2.42 -17.42
C LYS A 78 40.86 3.78 -16.81
N THR A 79 39.92 4.53 -17.38
CA THR A 79 39.64 5.92 -16.98
C THR A 79 38.24 6.12 -16.40
N ASP A 80 37.29 5.27 -16.81
CA ASP A 80 35.88 5.41 -16.50
C ASP A 80 35.39 4.34 -15.51
N ARG A 81 36.31 3.60 -14.88
CA ARG A 81 35.99 2.58 -13.85
C ARG A 81 36.79 2.82 -12.58
N TRP A 82 36.09 2.82 -11.45
CA TRP A 82 36.62 2.97 -10.10
C TRP A 82 36.11 1.86 -9.20
N GLY A 83 36.98 0.86 -8.95
CA GLY A 83 36.50 -0.36 -8.29
C GLY A 83 35.43 -1.05 -9.14
N ASP A 84 34.22 -1.14 -8.59
CA ASP A 84 33.06 -1.77 -9.25
C ASP A 84 32.09 -0.75 -9.84
N VAL A 85 32.40 0.55 -9.76
CA VAL A 85 31.57 1.65 -10.29
C VAL A 85 32.13 2.14 -11.63
N TRP A 86 31.26 2.21 -12.62
CA TRP A 86 31.56 2.76 -13.94
C TRP A 86 30.90 4.14 -14.05
N THR A 87 31.66 5.12 -14.57
CA THR A 87 31.18 6.50 -14.66
C THR A 87 31.75 7.21 -15.88
N VAL A 88 30.88 7.86 -16.66
CA VAL A 88 31.26 8.64 -17.83
C VAL A 88 30.44 9.92 -17.90
N PHE A 89 31.10 11.03 -18.20
CA PHE A 89 30.43 12.30 -18.48
C PHE A 89 30.29 12.50 -19.98
N ILE A 90 29.08 12.80 -20.45
CA ILE A 90 28.78 13.05 -21.86
C ILE A 90 28.29 14.49 -21.98
N PRO A 91 29.10 15.38 -22.59
CA PRO A 91 28.73 16.77 -22.75
C PRO A 91 27.63 16.95 -23.80
N GLY A 92 26.79 17.96 -23.62
CA GLY A 92 25.74 18.36 -24.56
C GLY A 92 24.43 17.58 -24.43
N LEU A 93 24.40 16.48 -23.65
CA LEU A 93 23.15 15.79 -23.36
C LEU A 93 22.28 16.61 -22.39
N LYS A 94 20.94 16.46 -22.52
CA LYS A 94 19.94 17.27 -21.80
C LYS A 94 18.83 16.39 -21.25
N HIS A 95 17.97 17.02 -20.47
CA HIS A 95 16.69 16.45 -20.11
C HIS A 95 15.94 15.89 -21.33
N GLY A 96 15.32 14.74 -21.20
CA GLY A 96 14.60 14.05 -22.26
C GLY A 96 15.45 13.08 -23.09
N GLN A 97 16.77 13.03 -22.91
CA GLN A 97 17.61 12.06 -23.61
C GLN A 97 17.23 10.63 -23.22
N LEU A 98 16.98 9.81 -24.24
CA LEU A 98 16.65 8.40 -24.09
C LEU A 98 17.91 7.54 -24.14
N TYR A 99 18.01 6.53 -23.27
CA TYR A 99 19.19 5.68 -23.21
C TYR A 99 18.91 4.27 -22.67
N HIS A 100 19.83 3.34 -22.96
CA HIS A 100 20.01 2.08 -22.25
C HIS A 100 21.47 1.90 -21.86
N PHE A 101 21.72 0.98 -20.93
CA PHE A 101 23.03 0.37 -20.77
C PHE A 101 23.16 -0.92 -21.59
N GLN A 102 24.41 -1.30 -21.88
CA GLN A 102 24.76 -2.60 -22.45
C GLN A 102 26.06 -3.05 -21.79
N ALA A 103 26.12 -4.28 -21.32
CA ALA A 103 27.25 -4.80 -20.58
C ALA A 103 27.76 -6.11 -21.18
N ASP A 104 29.08 -6.22 -21.34
CA ASP A 104 29.77 -7.48 -21.61
C ASP A 104 30.34 -8.03 -20.30
N GLY A 105 30.36 -9.32 -20.12
CA GLY A 105 30.88 -9.98 -18.94
C GLY A 105 30.78 -11.49 -19.03
N PRO A 106 31.07 -12.23 -17.97
CA PRO A 106 30.94 -13.67 -17.95
C PRO A 106 29.47 -14.12 -18.07
N PHE A 107 29.21 -15.19 -18.84
CA PHE A 107 27.98 -15.93 -18.82
C PHE A 107 28.25 -17.30 -18.23
N ASP A 108 28.00 -17.44 -16.92
CA ASP A 108 28.12 -18.68 -16.18
C ASP A 108 27.00 -18.73 -15.13
N ALA A 109 25.90 -19.35 -15.49
CA ALA A 109 24.71 -19.41 -14.64
C ALA A 109 25.00 -20.07 -13.30
N SER A 110 25.86 -21.07 -13.25
CA SER A 110 26.21 -21.79 -12.03
C SER A 110 27.03 -20.92 -11.04
N ALA A 111 27.76 -19.95 -11.56
CA ALA A 111 28.48 -18.93 -10.77
C ALA A 111 27.61 -17.66 -10.55
N GLY A 112 26.36 -17.65 -11.00
CA GLY A 112 25.44 -16.53 -10.86
C GLY A 112 25.65 -15.40 -11.88
N HIS A 113 26.44 -15.61 -12.95
CA HIS A 113 26.71 -14.59 -13.96
C HIS A 113 25.83 -14.76 -15.19
N ARG A 114 25.15 -13.69 -15.60
CA ARG A 114 24.17 -13.70 -16.69
C ARG A 114 24.33 -12.50 -17.64
N PHE A 115 25.56 -12.07 -17.89
CA PHE A 115 25.83 -11.00 -18.83
C PHE A 115 25.46 -11.43 -20.25
N ASP A 116 24.70 -10.58 -20.95
CA ASP A 116 24.33 -10.75 -22.34
C ASP A 116 24.67 -9.48 -23.13
N PRO A 117 25.69 -9.51 -23.99
CA PRO A 117 26.10 -8.34 -24.75
C PRO A 117 25.07 -7.89 -25.81
N THR A 118 24.00 -8.64 -26.02
CA THR A 118 22.89 -8.27 -26.92
C THR A 118 21.75 -7.57 -26.19
N ALA A 119 21.64 -7.76 -24.87
CA ALA A 119 20.58 -7.19 -24.05
C ALA A 119 20.67 -5.65 -23.99
N ARG A 120 19.50 -5.02 -23.99
CA ARG A 120 19.32 -3.60 -23.69
C ARG A 120 18.88 -3.49 -22.25
N LEU A 121 19.64 -2.77 -21.43
CA LEU A 121 19.45 -2.77 -19.98
C LEU A 121 18.92 -1.42 -19.51
N VAL A 122 17.78 -1.44 -18.83
CA VAL A 122 17.25 -0.29 -18.09
C VAL A 122 18.20 0.04 -16.95
N ASP A 123 18.45 1.31 -16.74
CA ASP A 123 19.20 1.78 -15.59
C ASP A 123 18.41 1.50 -14.30
N PRO A 124 18.95 0.78 -13.31
CA PRO A 124 18.30 0.54 -12.03
C PRO A 124 17.91 1.83 -11.29
N TYR A 125 18.54 2.96 -11.62
CA TYR A 125 18.25 4.28 -11.07
C TYR A 125 17.47 5.19 -12.04
N SER A 126 16.86 4.61 -13.07
CA SER A 126 16.08 5.38 -14.04
C SER A 126 14.87 6.03 -13.37
N LYS A 127 14.74 7.36 -13.55
CA LYS A 127 13.66 8.17 -12.97
C LYS A 127 12.40 8.24 -13.84
N ALA A 128 12.47 7.78 -15.08
CA ALA A 128 11.33 7.61 -15.97
C ALA A 128 11.70 6.67 -17.11
N LEU A 129 10.72 5.98 -17.66
CA LEU A 129 10.87 5.19 -18.86
C LEU A 129 9.97 5.72 -19.97
N ALA A 130 10.32 5.39 -21.23
CA ALA A 130 9.50 5.68 -22.41
C ALA A 130 9.53 4.53 -23.40
N GLY A 131 8.38 4.30 -24.07
CA GLY A 131 8.18 3.22 -25.03
C GLY A 131 7.58 1.98 -24.38
N HIS A 132 7.54 0.92 -25.13
CA HIS A 132 6.94 -0.36 -24.74
C HIS A 132 7.95 -1.47 -24.82
N PHE A 133 7.65 -2.62 -24.22
CA PHE A 133 8.40 -3.83 -24.45
C PHE A 133 8.22 -4.27 -25.90
N LEU A 134 9.31 -4.50 -26.61
CA LEU A 134 9.32 -4.92 -28.01
C LEU A 134 9.80 -6.36 -28.10
N HIS A 135 8.92 -7.25 -28.57
CA HIS A 135 9.28 -8.62 -28.93
C HIS A 135 9.81 -8.62 -30.37
N HIS A 136 11.09 -8.87 -30.53
CA HIS A 136 11.74 -8.89 -31.84
C HIS A 136 11.79 -10.31 -32.42
N GLU A 137 11.91 -10.42 -33.76
CA GLU A 137 12.01 -11.71 -34.48
C GLU A 137 13.23 -12.56 -34.07
N ASP A 138 14.26 -11.92 -33.51
CA ASP A 138 15.46 -12.58 -32.94
C ASP A 138 15.21 -13.27 -31.58
N GLY A 139 14.00 -13.12 -31.02
CA GLY A 139 13.62 -13.63 -29.70
C GLY A 139 14.11 -12.77 -28.52
N ILE A 140 14.78 -11.65 -28.80
CA ILE A 140 15.23 -10.71 -27.76
C ILE A 140 14.08 -9.77 -27.39
N ILE A 141 13.82 -9.64 -26.10
CA ILE A 141 12.87 -8.67 -25.56
C ILE A 141 13.63 -7.37 -25.27
N ARG A 142 13.19 -6.28 -25.88
CA ARG A 142 13.77 -4.96 -25.64
C ARG A 142 12.87 -4.18 -24.69
N PRO A 143 13.36 -3.78 -23.50
CA PRO A 143 12.58 -3.00 -22.55
C PRO A 143 12.40 -1.54 -23.02
N PRO A 144 11.46 -0.80 -22.42
CA PRO A 144 11.36 0.65 -22.61
C PRO A 144 12.67 1.36 -22.23
N LYS A 145 12.91 2.53 -22.80
CA LYS A 145 14.14 3.28 -22.63
C LYS A 145 14.13 4.13 -21.37
N SER A 146 15.23 4.17 -20.66
CA SER A 146 15.48 5.13 -19.58
C SER A 146 15.54 6.55 -20.12
N ILE A 147 15.04 7.52 -19.35
CA ILE A 147 15.03 8.95 -19.70
C ILE A 147 15.88 9.73 -18.70
N VAL A 148 16.71 10.63 -19.21
CA VAL A 148 17.39 11.64 -18.38
C VAL A 148 16.35 12.68 -17.92
N ILE A 149 16.10 12.76 -16.62
CA ILE A 149 15.06 13.62 -16.02
C ILE A 149 15.71 14.79 -15.26
N ASP A 150 15.18 15.98 -15.49
CA ASP A 150 15.33 17.12 -14.58
C ASP A 150 14.23 17.03 -13.51
N ASP A 151 14.64 16.90 -12.27
CA ASP A 151 13.71 16.72 -11.13
C ASP A 151 13.04 18.03 -10.69
N HIS A 152 13.38 19.17 -11.31
CA HIS A 152 12.81 20.46 -10.91
C HIS A 152 11.29 20.49 -11.11
N PHE A 153 10.57 20.89 -10.04
CA PHE A 153 9.13 21.06 -10.04
C PHE A 153 8.73 22.19 -9.08
N ASP A 154 7.78 23.03 -9.49
CA ASP A 154 7.24 24.07 -8.63
C ASP A 154 6.17 23.49 -7.67
N TRP A 155 6.58 23.20 -6.47
CA TRP A 155 5.71 22.67 -5.43
C TRP A 155 4.77 23.71 -4.82
N GLN A 156 4.90 25.01 -5.16
CA GLN A 156 4.03 26.09 -4.68
C GLN A 156 3.93 26.16 -3.13
N GLY A 157 5.00 25.82 -2.44
CA GLY A 157 5.05 25.81 -1.00
C GLY A 157 4.47 24.57 -0.31
N ASP A 158 4.17 23.54 -1.09
CA ASP A 158 3.77 22.22 -0.57
C ASP A 158 4.82 21.62 0.37
N ARG A 159 4.36 20.86 1.34
CA ARG A 159 5.19 20.14 2.31
C ARG A 159 4.43 18.92 2.85
N HIS A 160 5.15 17.96 3.41
CA HIS A 160 4.57 16.80 4.09
C HIS A 160 3.57 17.21 5.17
N LEU A 161 2.42 16.55 5.20
CA LEU A 161 1.33 16.86 6.13
C LEU A 161 1.62 16.38 7.55
N ARG A 162 2.33 15.25 7.70
CA ARG A 162 2.76 14.67 8.98
C ARG A 162 1.60 14.39 9.93
N HIS A 163 0.48 13.88 9.41
CA HIS A 163 -0.59 13.40 10.26
C HIS A 163 -0.08 12.29 11.19
N GLU A 164 -0.48 12.34 12.45
CA GLU A 164 -0.16 11.25 13.38
C GLU A 164 -0.80 9.94 12.91
N LEU A 165 -0.06 8.83 13.02
CA LEU A 165 -0.55 7.53 12.57
C LEU A 165 -1.86 7.11 13.29
N ALA A 166 -2.01 7.46 14.59
CA ALA A 166 -3.23 7.21 15.35
C ALA A 166 -4.48 7.90 14.76
N ASP A 167 -4.28 9.04 14.07
CA ASP A 167 -5.34 9.84 13.47
C ASP A 167 -5.56 9.55 11.99
N THR A 168 -4.73 8.66 11.42
CA THR A 168 -4.79 8.29 10.00
C THR A 168 -5.97 7.36 9.72
N ILE A 169 -6.62 7.59 8.60
CA ILE A 169 -7.64 6.73 7.98
C ILE A 169 -7.20 6.50 6.54
N ILE A 170 -6.79 5.27 6.25
CA ILE A 170 -6.19 4.90 4.97
C ILE A 170 -7.29 4.47 3.98
N TYR A 171 -7.16 4.90 2.73
CA TYR A 171 -7.98 4.46 1.61
C TYR A 171 -7.09 3.87 0.53
N GLU A 172 -7.12 2.55 0.40
CA GLU A 172 -6.35 1.82 -0.60
C GLU A 172 -7.01 1.94 -1.97
N LEU A 173 -6.27 2.37 -3.00
CA LEU A 173 -6.79 2.49 -4.36
C LEU A 173 -5.74 2.19 -5.44
N HIS A 174 -6.22 1.75 -6.59
CA HIS A 174 -5.44 1.57 -7.81
C HIS A 174 -5.62 2.78 -8.74
N ILE A 175 -4.53 3.44 -9.16
CA ILE A 175 -4.58 4.68 -9.97
C ILE A 175 -5.50 4.51 -11.19
N ARG A 176 -5.25 3.46 -11.99
CA ARG A 176 -6.04 3.22 -13.20
C ARG A 176 -7.47 2.80 -12.86
N GLY A 177 -7.64 1.80 -12.02
CA GLY A 177 -8.95 1.25 -11.69
C GLY A 177 -9.90 2.25 -11.05
N PHE A 178 -9.39 3.24 -10.33
CA PHE A 178 -10.20 4.23 -9.65
C PHE A 178 -11.01 5.12 -10.61
N THR A 179 -10.46 5.40 -11.81
CA THR A 179 -11.14 6.32 -12.75
C THR A 179 -11.30 5.78 -14.17
N ALA A 180 -10.82 4.58 -14.51
CA ALA A 180 -10.87 4.01 -15.87
C ALA A 180 -12.29 3.77 -16.36
N SER A 181 -13.24 3.46 -15.47
CA SER A 181 -14.63 3.25 -15.86
C SER A 181 -15.22 4.48 -16.52
N PRO A 182 -15.95 4.34 -17.64
CA PRO A 182 -16.69 5.46 -18.28
C PRO A 182 -17.64 6.18 -17.32
N SER A 183 -18.16 5.49 -16.30
CA SER A 183 -19.01 6.09 -15.27
C SER A 183 -18.28 7.11 -14.39
N SER A 184 -16.94 7.16 -14.44
CA SER A 184 -16.16 8.16 -13.71
C SER A 184 -16.42 9.59 -14.17
N GLY A 185 -16.66 9.79 -15.46
CA GLY A 185 -16.93 11.10 -16.05
C GLY A 185 -15.76 12.08 -15.97
N VAL A 186 -14.54 11.61 -15.68
CA VAL A 186 -13.34 12.44 -15.62
C VAL A 186 -12.78 12.69 -17.03
N ALA A 187 -12.02 13.78 -17.19
CA ALA A 187 -11.40 14.13 -18.46
C ALA A 187 -10.24 13.19 -18.83
N HIS A 188 -9.54 12.66 -17.81
CA HIS A 188 -8.37 11.80 -17.99
C HIS A 188 -8.54 10.47 -17.25
N PRO A 189 -9.39 9.54 -17.76
CA PRO A 189 -9.68 8.29 -17.08
C PRO A 189 -8.46 7.39 -16.96
N GLY A 190 -8.27 6.75 -15.79
CA GLY A 190 -7.22 5.80 -15.54
C GLY A 190 -5.83 6.42 -15.33
N THR A 191 -5.74 7.71 -15.03
CA THR A 191 -4.48 8.46 -14.95
C THR A 191 -4.30 9.20 -13.61
N TYR A 192 -3.07 9.68 -13.33
CA TYR A 192 -2.77 10.56 -12.19
C TYR A 192 -3.69 11.80 -12.19
N LEU A 193 -3.92 12.42 -13.36
CA LEU A 193 -4.80 13.58 -13.47
C LEU A 193 -6.28 13.23 -13.22
N GLY A 194 -6.71 12.02 -13.60
CA GLY A 194 -8.06 11.53 -13.31
C GLY A 194 -8.32 11.40 -11.80
N VAL A 195 -7.32 10.98 -11.02
CA VAL A 195 -7.41 10.93 -9.55
C VAL A 195 -7.62 12.32 -8.96
N ILE A 196 -6.93 13.35 -9.49
CA ILE A 196 -7.10 14.75 -9.03
C ILE A 196 -8.58 15.18 -9.11
N GLU A 197 -9.28 14.80 -10.18
CA GLU A 197 -10.70 15.13 -10.36
C GLU A 197 -11.61 14.46 -9.32
N LYS A 198 -11.14 13.38 -8.67
CA LYS A 198 -11.87 12.63 -7.63
C LYS A 198 -11.48 13.00 -6.19
N ILE A 199 -10.54 13.91 -5.98
CA ILE A 199 -10.19 14.41 -4.66
C ILE A 199 -11.39 14.93 -3.85
N PRO A 200 -12.38 15.66 -4.44
CA PRO A 200 -13.58 16.04 -3.70
C PRO A 200 -14.36 14.89 -3.09
N TYR A 201 -14.39 13.74 -3.77
CA TYR A 201 -15.00 12.52 -3.23
C TYR A 201 -14.23 11.99 -2.01
N LEU A 202 -12.91 11.82 -2.13
CA LEU A 202 -12.04 11.36 -1.03
C LEU A 202 -12.17 12.28 0.18
N LYS A 203 -12.14 13.60 -0.02
CA LYS A 203 -12.35 14.59 1.03
C LYS A 203 -13.73 14.47 1.67
N SER A 204 -14.79 14.26 0.89
CA SER A 204 -16.15 14.09 1.40
C SER A 204 -16.34 12.78 2.16
N LEU A 205 -15.61 11.73 1.80
CA LEU A 205 -15.57 10.47 2.53
C LEU A 205 -14.92 10.64 3.90
N GLY A 206 -13.91 11.53 3.99
CA GLY A 206 -13.24 11.91 5.22
C GLY A 206 -11.96 11.13 5.52
N VAL A 207 -11.41 10.43 4.52
CA VAL A 207 -10.11 9.75 4.63
C VAL A 207 -8.97 10.78 4.74
N THR A 208 -7.87 10.41 5.37
CA THR A 208 -6.72 11.30 5.62
C THR A 208 -5.48 10.86 4.89
N ALA A 209 -5.46 9.66 4.33
CA ALA A 209 -4.38 9.16 3.51
C ALA A 209 -4.94 8.27 2.39
N VAL A 210 -4.32 8.33 1.22
CA VAL A 210 -4.50 7.32 0.17
C VAL A 210 -3.29 6.40 0.16
N GLU A 211 -3.52 5.08 0.11
CA GLU A 211 -2.49 4.08 -0.15
C GLU A 211 -2.62 3.67 -1.61
N LEU A 212 -1.62 3.99 -2.41
CA LEU A 212 -1.61 3.73 -3.83
C LEU A 212 -1.01 2.35 -4.09
N MET A 213 -1.77 1.45 -4.70
CA MET A 213 -1.22 0.21 -5.26
C MET A 213 -0.05 0.54 -6.19
N PRO A 214 0.83 -0.42 -6.53
CA PRO A 214 2.13 -0.12 -7.12
C PRO A 214 2.09 0.88 -8.29
N ILE A 215 2.91 1.91 -8.18
CA ILE A 215 3.11 2.94 -9.22
C ILE A 215 4.53 2.95 -9.79
N HIS A 216 5.42 2.09 -9.29
CA HIS A 216 6.70 1.87 -9.94
C HIS A 216 6.48 1.40 -11.37
N GLU A 217 7.40 1.73 -12.28
CA GLU A 217 7.28 1.24 -13.66
C GLU A 217 7.31 -0.30 -13.70
N PHE A 218 6.33 -0.89 -14.37
CA PHE A 218 6.18 -2.33 -14.55
C PHE A 218 5.78 -2.68 -15.98
N PRO A 219 6.05 -3.91 -16.47
CA PRO A 219 5.63 -4.33 -17.80
C PRO A 219 4.12 -4.57 -17.85
N GLN A 220 3.48 -4.20 -18.97
CA GLN A 220 2.06 -4.48 -19.19
C GLN A 220 1.76 -5.99 -19.29
N GLU A 221 2.72 -6.77 -19.78
CA GLU A 221 2.63 -8.22 -19.81
C GLU A 221 3.37 -8.79 -18.59
N SER A 222 2.76 -9.76 -17.90
CA SER A 222 3.43 -10.45 -16.81
C SER A 222 4.50 -11.39 -17.33
N TYR A 223 5.71 -11.32 -16.76
CA TYR A 223 6.80 -12.27 -17.02
C TYR A 223 6.99 -13.25 -15.87
N ALA A 224 6.22 -13.12 -14.79
CA ALA A 224 6.23 -14.06 -13.70
C ALA A 224 5.63 -15.42 -14.14
N GLY A 225 6.28 -16.52 -13.79
CA GLY A 225 5.73 -17.85 -13.93
C GLY A 225 5.51 -18.38 -15.35
N HIS A 226 6.20 -17.90 -16.38
CA HIS A 226 6.10 -18.33 -17.79
C HIS A 226 4.76 -18.01 -18.50
N ARG A 227 3.91 -17.17 -17.95
CA ARG A 227 2.59 -16.84 -18.51
C ARG A 227 2.64 -15.47 -19.17
N ARG A 228 2.83 -15.44 -20.48
CA ARG A 228 2.88 -14.23 -21.32
C ARG A 228 1.50 -13.74 -21.78
N ASP A 229 0.44 -14.42 -21.37
CA ASP A 229 -0.92 -14.21 -21.89
C ASP A 229 -1.78 -13.34 -20.96
N HIS A 230 -1.21 -12.84 -19.86
CA HIS A 230 -1.92 -12.08 -18.85
C HIS A 230 -1.42 -10.64 -18.80
N GLU A 231 -2.37 -9.69 -18.77
CA GLU A 231 -2.07 -8.30 -18.47
C GLU A 231 -1.62 -8.18 -17.00
N ASN A 232 -0.60 -7.36 -16.75
CA ASN A 232 -0.19 -7.00 -15.39
C ASN A 232 -0.96 -5.74 -14.98
N TYR A 233 -2.11 -5.90 -14.34
CA TYR A 233 -2.95 -4.77 -13.95
C TYR A 233 -2.54 -4.19 -12.61
N TRP A 234 -2.25 -5.02 -11.59
CA TRP A 234 -1.92 -4.50 -10.25
C TRP A 234 -0.55 -3.83 -10.15
N GLY A 235 0.43 -4.27 -10.95
CA GLY A 235 1.76 -3.70 -10.96
C GLY A 235 2.75 -4.26 -9.95
N TYR A 236 2.45 -5.40 -9.31
CA TYR A 236 3.40 -6.09 -8.39
C TYR A 236 4.50 -6.84 -9.15
N ASP A 237 5.10 -6.22 -10.15
CA ASP A 237 6.17 -6.81 -10.98
C ASP A 237 7.06 -5.69 -11.56
N PRO A 238 7.81 -4.94 -10.70
CA PRO A 238 8.50 -3.72 -11.10
C PRO A 238 9.76 -3.99 -11.92
N ILE A 239 10.11 -3.04 -12.79
CA ILE A 239 11.37 -3.00 -13.54
C ILE A 239 12.24 -1.78 -13.21
N ALA A 240 11.65 -0.71 -12.70
CA ALA A 240 12.37 0.51 -12.34
C ALA A 240 11.78 1.15 -11.09
N PHE A 241 12.51 1.07 -9.97
CA PHE A 241 12.03 1.48 -8.66
C PHE A 241 11.90 2.99 -8.47
N PHE A 242 12.62 3.80 -9.26
CA PHE A 242 12.61 5.26 -9.17
C PHE A 242 11.64 5.93 -10.15
N ALA A 243 11.08 5.15 -11.08
CA ALA A 243 10.26 5.66 -12.16
C ALA A 243 8.77 5.45 -11.87
N PRO A 244 7.93 6.49 -11.95
CA PRO A 244 6.48 6.32 -11.95
C PRO A 244 6.01 5.66 -13.24
N HIS A 245 4.99 4.81 -13.14
CA HIS A 245 4.45 4.07 -14.28
C HIS A 245 3.91 4.99 -15.36
N GLN A 246 4.46 4.87 -16.59
CA GLN A 246 4.11 5.70 -17.72
C GLN A 246 2.65 5.50 -18.18
N GLY A 247 2.09 4.30 -17.99
CA GLY A 247 0.70 3.98 -18.33
C GLY A 247 -0.35 4.74 -17.52
N TYR A 248 0.04 5.39 -16.42
CA TYR A 248 -0.84 6.26 -15.63
C TYR A 248 -0.72 7.74 -15.99
N SER A 249 0.08 8.10 -16.99
CA SER A 249 0.13 9.46 -17.53
C SER A 249 -1.02 9.72 -18.50
N ALA A 250 -1.60 10.92 -18.43
CA ALA A 250 -2.58 11.40 -19.42
C ALA A 250 -1.91 11.81 -20.74
N SER A 251 -0.63 12.13 -20.70
CA SER A 251 0.17 12.54 -21.84
C SER A 251 1.02 11.40 -22.36
N THR A 252 1.16 11.31 -23.68
CA THR A 252 2.07 10.38 -24.36
C THR A 252 3.50 10.95 -24.52
N GLU A 253 3.73 12.19 -24.10
CA GLU A 253 5.05 12.81 -24.15
C GLU A 253 6.00 12.12 -23.13
N PRO A 254 7.18 11.64 -23.54
CA PRO A 254 8.09 10.96 -22.67
C PRO A 254 8.50 11.78 -21.43
N GLY A 255 8.41 11.16 -20.23
CA GLY A 255 8.77 11.81 -18.97
C GLY A 255 7.64 12.61 -18.29
N ARG A 256 6.46 12.77 -18.94
CA ARG A 256 5.35 13.53 -18.35
C ARG A 256 4.73 12.88 -17.12
N GLN A 257 4.81 11.56 -16.99
CA GLN A 257 4.37 10.82 -15.80
C GLN A 257 5.01 11.37 -14.51
N VAL A 258 6.25 11.85 -14.57
CA VAL A 258 6.96 12.48 -13.44
C VAL A 258 6.24 13.74 -12.96
N THR A 259 5.90 14.63 -13.90
CA THR A 259 5.22 15.88 -13.59
C THR A 259 3.77 15.66 -13.14
N GLU A 260 3.05 14.75 -13.80
CA GLU A 260 1.65 14.46 -13.48
C GLU A 260 1.49 13.83 -12.10
N LEU A 261 2.39 12.91 -11.71
CA LEU A 261 2.39 12.35 -10.36
C LEU A 261 2.66 13.44 -9.30
N LYS A 262 3.66 14.32 -9.52
CA LYS A 262 3.92 15.45 -8.62
C LYS A 262 2.71 16.39 -8.49
N GLN A 263 1.99 16.63 -9.59
CA GLN A 263 0.74 17.40 -9.57
C GLN A 263 -0.34 16.71 -8.73
N MET A 264 -0.48 15.38 -8.84
CA MET A 264 -1.44 14.62 -8.05
C MET A 264 -1.11 14.68 -6.57
N VAL A 265 0.14 14.43 -6.16
CA VAL A 265 0.56 14.50 -4.76
C VAL A 265 0.29 15.91 -4.19
N ARG A 266 0.73 16.96 -4.88
CA ARG A 266 0.45 18.34 -4.47
C ARG A 266 -1.04 18.62 -4.31
N ALA A 267 -1.91 18.09 -5.19
CA ALA A 267 -3.35 18.29 -5.12
C ALA A 267 -3.99 17.53 -3.95
N LEU A 268 -3.49 16.32 -3.62
CA LEU A 268 -3.92 15.55 -2.46
C LEU A 268 -3.52 16.27 -1.16
N HIS A 269 -2.28 16.74 -1.04
CA HIS A 269 -1.81 17.54 0.09
C HIS A 269 -2.63 18.82 0.29
N ALA A 270 -2.97 19.53 -0.78
CA ALA A 270 -3.85 20.70 -0.72
C ALA A 270 -5.26 20.38 -0.22
N ALA A 271 -5.68 19.11 -0.29
CA ALA A 271 -6.93 18.60 0.27
C ALA A 271 -6.79 18.02 1.68
N ASP A 272 -5.58 18.07 2.29
CA ASP A 272 -5.24 17.49 3.59
C ASP A 272 -5.27 15.95 3.58
N ILE A 273 -4.79 15.35 2.48
CA ILE A 273 -4.72 13.89 2.27
C ILE A 273 -3.27 13.50 1.97
N GLU A 274 -2.69 12.66 2.84
CA GLU A 274 -1.35 12.08 2.65
C GLU A 274 -1.33 11.03 1.55
N VAL A 275 -0.13 10.78 1.00
CA VAL A 275 0.10 9.76 -0.02
C VAL A 275 1.06 8.70 0.49
N ILE A 276 0.59 7.47 0.57
CA ILE A 276 1.36 6.27 0.91
C ILE A 276 1.55 5.46 -0.37
N LEU A 277 2.78 5.04 -0.67
CA LEU A 277 3.06 4.15 -1.80
C LEU A 277 3.17 2.71 -1.34
N ASP A 278 2.52 1.82 -2.06
CA ASP A 278 2.80 0.40 -1.99
C ASP A 278 4.04 0.09 -2.83
N VAL A 279 5.13 -0.32 -2.15
CA VAL A 279 6.45 -0.48 -2.77
C VAL A 279 6.85 -1.95 -2.84
N VAL A 280 7.11 -2.41 -4.05
CA VAL A 280 7.58 -3.77 -4.32
C VAL A 280 9.10 -3.74 -4.43
N LEU A 281 9.79 -3.98 -3.30
CA LEU A 281 11.26 -3.92 -3.21
C LEU A 281 11.87 -5.29 -2.89
N ASN A 282 11.11 -6.34 -3.09
CA ASN A 282 11.47 -7.72 -2.75
C ASN A 282 11.79 -8.58 -3.98
N HIS A 283 11.33 -8.20 -5.18
CA HIS A 283 11.58 -8.89 -6.46
C HIS A 283 11.48 -7.93 -7.65
N THR A 284 11.71 -8.44 -8.86
CA THR A 284 11.58 -7.70 -10.12
C THR A 284 10.91 -8.55 -11.21
N ALA A 285 10.44 -7.89 -12.26
CA ALA A 285 9.88 -8.52 -13.46
C ALA A 285 10.89 -9.35 -14.28
N GLU A 286 12.15 -9.42 -13.90
CA GLU A 286 13.15 -10.27 -14.58
C GLU A 286 12.93 -11.77 -14.34
N GLY A 287 11.97 -12.16 -13.49
CA GLY A 287 11.55 -13.55 -13.26
C GLY A 287 12.68 -14.49 -12.85
N SER A 288 12.54 -15.78 -13.17
CA SER A 288 13.52 -16.83 -12.88
C SER A 288 14.71 -16.83 -13.85
N GLY A 289 15.50 -17.89 -13.81
CA GLY A 289 16.64 -18.09 -14.73
C GLY A 289 16.29 -18.05 -16.21
N ASP A 290 15.08 -18.47 -16.56
CA ASP A 290 14.53 -18.44 -17.93
C ASP A 290 13.78 -17.13 -18.24
N GLY A 291 13.65 -16.25 -17.25
CA GLY A 291 13.04 -14.94 -17.43
C GLY A 291 13.95 -14.00 -18.22
N PRO A 292 13.39 -12.86 -18.67
CA PRO A 292 14.11 -11.92 -19.50
C PRO A 292 15.25 -11.21 -18.75
N THR A 293 16.16 -10.61 -19.51
CA THR A 293 17.25 -9.78 -19.00
C THR A 293 16.98 -8.33 -19.40
N PHE A 294 16.53 -7.51 -18.43
CA PHE A 294 16.11 -6.13 -18.68
C PHE A 294 16.98 -5.09 -18.01
N SER A 295 17.60 -5.40 -16.85
CA SER A 295 18.25 -4.44 -15.99
C SER A 295 19.30 -5.12 -15.11
N MET A 296 18.98 -5.38 -13.85
CA MET A 296 19.88 -5.86 -12.80
C MET A 296 20.51 -7.21 -13.13
N LYS A 297 19.75 -8.12 -13.75
CA LYS A 297 20.22 -9.44 -14.19
C LYS A 297 21.40 -9.32 -15.16
N GLY A 298 21.32 -8.40 -16.12
CA GLY A 298 22.36 -8.18 -17.13
C GLY A 298 23.50 -7.29 -16.66
N LEU A 299 23.31 -6.47 -15.60
CA LEU A 299 24.33 -5.61 -15.04
C LEU A 299 25.19 -6.32 -13.99
N GLU A 300 24.56 -7.00 -13.02
CA GLU A 300 25.29 -7.67 -11.93
C GLU A 300 24.39 -8.66 -11.17
N ASN A 301 24.01 -9.75 -11.82
CA ASN A 301 23.04 -10.71 -11.30
C ASN A 301 23.37 -11.23 -9.89
N SER A 302 24.60 -11.63 -9.64
CA SER A 302 25.04 -12.27 -8.37
C SER A 302 25.03 -11.33 -7.16
N VAL A 303 24.91 -10.02 -7.38
CA VAL A 303 24.80 -9.01 -6.31
C VAL A 303 23.36 -8.67 -6.01
N TYR A 304 22.55 -8.45 -7.06
CA TYR A 304 21.19 -7.98 -6.89
C TYR A 304 20.21 -9.07 -6.48
N TYR A 305 20.45 -10.34 -6.85
CA TYR A 305 19.52 -11.44 -6.58
C TYR A 305 20.05 -12.46 -5.57
N MET A 306 19.14 -13.06 -4.82
CA MET A 306 19.43 -14.21 -3.98
C MET A 306 19.51 -15.47 -4.85
N LEU A 307 20.65 -16.14 -4.82
CA LEU A 307 20.91 -17.34 -5.61
C LEU A 307 21.26 -18.53 -4.70
N GLU A 308 20.96 -19.75 -5.18
CA GLU A 308 21.44 -20.97 -4.57
C GLU A 308 22.94 -21.13 -4.83
N ASN A 309 23.69 -21.46 -3.77
CA ASN A 309 25.15 -21.47 -3.81
C ASN A 309 25.72 -22.50 -4.81
N ASP A 310 25.03 -23.62 -5.01
CA ASP A 310 25.57 -24.76 -5.77
C ASP A 310 25.13 -24.77 -7.24
N SER A 311 24.00 -24.10 -7.60
CA SER A 311 23.43 -24.13 -8.93
C SER A 311 23.35 -22.75 -9.61
N GLY A 312 23.38 -21.67 -8.81
CA GLY A 312 23.12 -20.33 -9.31
C GLY A 312 21.64 -20.07 -9.67
N ASP A 313 20.74 -20.97 -9.26
CA ASP A 313 19.30 -20.80 -9.43
C ASP A 313 18.77 -19.71 -8.48
N TYR A 314 17.68 -19.06 -8.89
CA TYR A 314 17.10 -18.01 -8.07
C TYR A 314 16.32 -18.58 -6.89
N ARG A 315 16.56 -18.03 -5.70
CA ARG A 315 15.66 -18.23 -4.56
C ARG A 315 14.38 -17.45 -4.80
N ASN A 316 13.24 -18.08 -4.54
CA ASN A 316 11.93 -17.52 -4.86
C ASN A 316 11.04 -17.45 -3.61
N PHE A 317 11.29 -16.46 -2.75
CA PHE A 317 10.47 -16.18 -1.57
C PHE A 317 9.25 -15.30 -1.90
N SER A 318 9.26 -14.65 -3.07
CA SER A 318 8.17 -13.79 -3.55
C SER A 318 7.04 -14.54 -4.26
N GLY A 319 7.33 -15.74 -4.79
CA GLY A 319 6.42 -16.42 -5.72
C GLY A 319 6.57 -15.97 -7.19
N CYS A 320 7.29 -14.85 -7.46
CA CYS A 320 7.40 -14.22 -8.78
C CYS A 320 8.65 -14.65 -9.57
N GLY A 321 9.39 -15.66 -9.10
CA GLY A 321 10.52 -16.25 -9.82
C GLY A 321 11.89 -15.79 -9.35
N ASN A 322 12.01 -14.65 -8.70
CA ASN A 322 13.26 -14.18 -8.11
C ASN A 322 13.02 -13.50 -6.75
N THR A 323 14.11 -13.25 -6.04
CA THR A 323 14.13 -12.48 -4.78
C THR A 323 15.36 -11.58 -4.80
N LEU A 324 15.16 -10.29 -4.49
CA LEU A 324 16.27 -9.36 -4.33
C LEU A 324 17.09 -9.70 -3.09
N ASN A 325 18.42 -9.62 -3.23
CA ASN A 325 19.38 -9.76 -2.14
C ASN A 325 19.45 -8.44 -1.33
N ALA A 326 18.32 -8.10 -0.69
CA ALA A 326 18.07 -6.80 -0.08
C ALA A 326 19.07 -6.43 1.02
N ASN A 327 19.67 -7.41 1.69
CA ASN A 327 20.70 -7.19 2.72
C ASN A 327 22.14 -7.18 2.18
N HIS A 328 22.35 -7.30 0.85
CA HIS A 328 23.64 -6.98 0.25
C HIS A 328 23.84 -5.45 0.23
N PRO A 329 25.03 -4.90 0.60
CA PRO A 329 25.22 -3.45 0.74
C PRO A 329 24.78 -2.63 -0.48
N ILE A 330 25.08 -3.07 -1.70
CA ILE A 330 24.71 -2.38 -2.95
C ILE A 330 23.19 -2.37 -3.16
N THR A 331 22.51 -3.50 -2.93
CA THR A 331 21.05 -3.60 -3.07
C THR A 331 20.34 -2.82 -1.95
N SER A 332 20.87 -2.89 -0.73
CA SER A 332 20.39 -2.11 0.41
C SER A 332 20.49 -0.59 0.14
N GLU A 333 21.62 -0.14 -0.44
CA GLU A 333 21.82 1.25 -0.83
C GLU A 333 20.83 1.68 -1.93
N LEU A 334 20.59 0.83 -2.94
CA LEU A 334 19.60 1.08 -3.99
C LEU A 334 18.20 1.29 -3.37
N ILE A 335 17.79 0.44 -2.44
CA ILE A 335 16.50 0.53 -1.76
C ILE A 335 16.41 1.82 -0.94
N CYS A 336 17.41 2.13 -0.12
CA CYS A 336 17.44 3.37 0.66
C CYS A 336 17.41 4.62 -0.24
N HIS A 337 18.14 4.62 -1.34
CA HIS A 337 18.11 5.72 -2.32
C HIS A 337 16.73 5.86 -2.97
N CYS A 338 16.08 4.74 -3.28
CA CYS A 338 14.73 4.72 -3.82
C CYS A 338 13.73 5.39 -2.86
N LEU A 339 13.70 4.99 -1.60
CA LEU A 339 12.80 5.55 -0.59
C LEU A 339 13.05 7.06 -0.38
N ARG A 340 14.32 7.46 -0.27
CA ARG A 340 14.70 8.88 -0.18
C ARG A 340 14.25 9.68 -1.40
N HIS A 341 14.37 9.10 -2.60
CA HIS A 341 13.91 9.73 -3.84
C HIS A 341 12.40 10.01 -3.81
N TRP A 342 11.60 9.03 -3.43
CA TRP A 342 10.15 9.21 -3.35
C TRP A 342 9.74 10.25 -2.30
N VAL A 343 10.38 10.27 -1.14
CA VAL A 343 10.11 11.28 -0.10
C VAL A 343 10.57 12.67 -0.54
N HIS A 344 11.81 12.80 -1.02
CA HIS A 344 12.40 14.11 -1.32
C HIS A 344 11.89 14.72 -2.62
N THR A 345 11.71 13.89 -3.67
CA THR A 345 11.40 14.35 -5.03
C THR A 345 9.90 14.40 -5.30
N TYR A 346 9.11 13.53 -4.65
CA TYR A 346 7.66 13.42 -4.87
C TYR A 346 6.85 13.78 -3.63
N HIS A 347 7.47 14.13 -2.51
CA HIS A 347 6.81 14.46 -1.24
C HIS A 347 5.90 13.33 -0.72
N ILE A 348 6.29 12.07 -0.90
CA ILE A 348 5.55 10.92 -0.41
C ILE A 348 5.62 10.85 1.11
N ASP A 349 4.47 10.62 1.79
CA ASP A 349 4.33 10.66 3.25
C ASP A 349 4.52 9.29 3.91
N GLY A 350 4.43 8.20 3.15
CA GLY A 350 4.57 6.86 3.70
C GLY A 350 4.79 5.78 2.66
N PHE A 351 5.15 4.61 3.15
CA PHE A 351 5.31 3.39 2.34
C PHE A 351 4.63 2.20 3.01
N ARG A 352 3.94 1.41 2.21
CA ARG A 352 3.57 0.03 2.53
C ARG A 352 4.53 -0.88 1.78
N PHE A 353 5.23 -1.75 2.48
CA PHE A 353 6.21 -2.67 1.90
C PHE A 353 5.55 -4.01 1.60
N ASP A 354 5.45 -4.33 0.33
CA ASP A 354 4.98 -5.62 -0.18
C ASP A 354 5.89 -6.75 0.30
N LEU A 355 5.31 -7.86 0.80
CA LEU A 355 6.00 -9.04 1.30
C LEU A 355 7.23 -8.68 2.15
N ALA A 356 7.08 -7.76 3.09
CA ALA A 356 8.18 -7.15 3.85
C ALA A 356 9.07 -8.15 4.58
N SER A 357 8.56 -9.34 4.94
CA SER A 357 9.36 -10.40 5.56
C SER A 357 10.54 -10.85 4.70
N ILE A 358 10.48 -10.67 3.38
CA ILE A 358 11.61 -10.94 2.47
C ILE A 358 12.80 -10.03 2.79
N LEU A 359 12.54 -8.75 3.13
CA LEU A 359 13.59 -7.79 3.48
C LEU A 359 14.31 -8.14 4.79
N SER A 360 13.72 -9.03 5.59
CA SER A 360 14.34 -9.58 6.81
C SER A 360 15.22 -10.80 6.55
N ARG A 361 15.29 -11.32 5.32
CA ARG A 361 16.11 -12.50 4.98
C ARG A 361 17.52 -12.08 4.58
N ASP A 362 18.50 -12.86 5.05
CA ASP A 362 19.88 -12.77 4.55
C ASP A 362 20.01 -13.53 3.21
N ARG A 363 21.21 -13.49 2.63
CA ARG A 363 21.53 -14.18 1.37
C ARG A 363 21.25 -15.68 1.39
N ASP A 364 21.25 -16.30 2.56
CA ASP A 364 20.98 -17.73 2.74
C ASP A 364 19.49 -18.01 3.00
N GLY A 365 18.64 -16.96 2.97
CA GLY A 365 17.19 -17.02 3.16
C GLY A 365 16.75 -17.11 4.63
N ILE A 366 17.67 -16.92 5.58
CA ILE A 366 17.37 -16.97 7.01
C ILE A 366 16.78 -15.65 7.46
N LEU A 367 15.65 -15.71 8.18
CA LEU A 367 15.01 -14.53 8.77
C LEU A 367 15.81 -14.01 9.97
N HIS A 368 16.07 -12.72 9.96
CA HIS A 368 16.70 -12.00 11.07
C HIS A 368 15.70 -11.06 11.73
N LYS A 369 15.81 -10.92 13.06
CA LYS A 369 14.96 -10.00 13.82
C LYS A 369 15.27 -8.52 13.50
N ASN A 370 16.55 -8.20 13.37
CA ASN A 370 17.03 -6.84 13.06
C ASN A 370 17.97 -6.91 11.84
N PRO A 371 17.42 -7.03 10.62
CA PRO A 371 18.26 -7.07 9.41
C PRO A 371 18.82 -5.69 9.10
N PRO A 372 20.03 -5.60 8.54
CA PRO A 372 20.72 -4.32 8.30
C PRO A 372 19.90 -3.33 7.46
N LEU A 373 19.15 -3.79 6.46
CA LEU A 373 18.31 -2.93 5.63
C LEU A 373 17.19 -2.28 6.45
N ILE A 374 16.46 -3.06 7.24
CA ILE A 374 15.35 -2.56 8.05
C ILE A 374 15.85 -1.55 9.09
N GLU A 375 17.01 -1.82 9.71
CA GLU A 375 17.66 -0.85 10.60
C GLU A 375 18.04 0.43 9.86
N SER A 376 18.63 0.32 8.66
CA SER A 376 19.00 1.47 7.83
C SER A 376 17.80 2.34 7.44
N ILE A 377 16.66 1.73 7.09
CA ILE A 377 15.43 2.45 6.79
C ILE A 377 14.87 3.13 8.06
N THR A 378 14.89 2.41 9.18
CA THR A 378 14.34 2.89 10.46
C THR A 378 15.08 4.12 10.97
N GLU A 379 16.40 4.14 10.86
CA GLU A 379 17.28 5.17 11.39
C GLU A 379 17.61 6.29 10.37
N ASP A 380 17.06 6.20 9.16
CA ASP A 380 17.32 7.19 8.12
C ASP A 380 16.71 8.55 8.46
N PRO A 381 17.52 9.60 8.61
CA PRO A 381 17.02 10.93 8.98
C PRO A 381 16.11 11.57 7.94
N LEU A 382 16.22 11.19 6.65
CA LEU A 382 15.34 11.68 5.59
C LEU A 382 13.97 10.97 5.60
N LEU A 383 13.89 9.80 6.25
CA LEU A 383 12.65 9.04 6.43
C LEU A 383 12.06 9.20 7.82
N ALA A 384 12.61 10.09 8.67
CA ALA A 384 12.22 10.20 10.08
C ALA A 384 10.72 10.44 10.32
N ASP A 385 10.10 11.25 9.46
CA ASP A 385 8.67 11.60 9.54
C ASP A 385 7.79 10.75 8.60
N THR A 386 8.38 9.76 7.88
CA THR A 386 7.67 8.94 6.89
C THR A 386 6.97 7.76 7.56
N LYS A 387 5.73 7.48 7.24
CA LYS A 387 5.01 6.30 7.72
C LYS A 387 5.63 5.04 7.09
N LEU A 388 5.93 4.04 7.92
CA LEU A 388 6.46 2.75 7.51
C LEU A 388 5.45 1.66 7.89
N ILE A 389 4.88 0.99 6.89
CA ILE A 389 3.86 -0.04 7.06
C ILE A 389 4.37 -1.32 6.41
N ALA A 390 4.41 -2.42 7.14
CA ALA A 390 4.86 -3.70 6.64
C ALA A 390 3.68 -4.64 6.34
N GLU A 391 3.72 -5.28 5.19
CA GLU A 391 3.05 -6.54 5.00
C GLU A 391 3.97 -7.64 5.54
N ALA A 392 3.78 -7.99 6.81
CA ALA A 392 4.73 -8.75 7.60
C ALA A 392 4.65 -10.28 7.38
N TRP A 393 4.60 -10.72 6.11
CA TRP A 393 4.65 -12.13 5.67
C TRP A 393 5.34 -12.26 4.30
N ASP A 394 5.47 -13.49 3.79
CA ASP A 394 5.95 -13.79 2.44
C ASP A 394 5.30 -15.06 1.86
N ALA A 395 5.53 -15.30 0.56
CA ALA A 395 4.98 -16.46 -0.15
C ALA A 395 5.61 -17.80 0.26
N ALA A 396 6.74 -17.78 0.98
CA ALA A 396 7.42 -18.99 1.47
C ALA A 396 7.01 -19.39 2.90
N GLY A 397 6.00 -18.72 3.48
CA GLY A 397 5.39 -19.07 4.76
C GLY A 397 5.96 -18.33 5.97
N ALA A 398 6.78 -17.30 5.81
CA ALA A 398 7.10 -16.42 6.92
C ALA A 398 5.86 -15.63 7.32
N TYR A 399 5.64 -15.47 8.63
CA TYR A 399 4.55 -14.68 9.19
C TYR A 399 5.06 -13.98 10.46
N GLN A 400 5.37 -12.68 10.34
CA GLN A 400 6.01 -11.89 11.39
C GLN A 400 5.08 -10.81 11.97
N VAL A 401 3.75 -10.91 11.74
CA VAL A 401 2.79 -9.96 12.30
C VAL A 401 2.90 -9.91 13.83
N GLY A 402 3.16 -8.72 14.37
CA GLY A 402 3.45 -8.47 15.78
C GLY A 402 4.94 -8.54 16.15
N THR A 403 5.82 -8.98 15.22
CA THR A 403 7.25 -9.20 15.52
C THR A 403 8.21 -8.75 14.42
N PHE A 404 7.71 -8.05 13.38
CA PHE A 404 8.50 -7.77 12.18
C PHE A 404 9.72 -6.88 12.42
N ALA A 405 9.55 -5.73 13.04
CA ALA A 405 10.61 -4.73 13.19
C ALA A 405 10.46 -3.93 14.50
N SER A 406 11.19 -2.83 14.63
CA SER A 406 11.14 -1.92 15.78
C SER A 406 9.78 -1.20 15.92
N SER A 407 9.63 -0.45 17.02
CA SER A 407 8.43 0.34 17.36
C SER A 407 8.08 1.46 16.36
N ARG A 408 8.88 1.66 15.30
CA ARG A 408 8.59 2.65 14.28
C ARG A 408 7.71 2.13 13.14
N TRP A 409 7.61 0.80 13.00
CA TRP A 409 6.87 0.13 11.93
C TRP A 409 5.45 -0.22 12.36
N ALA A 410 4.47 0.20 11.58
CA ALA A 410 3.14 -0.38 11.61
C ALA A 410 3.06 -1.62 10.71
N GLU A 411 2.05 -2.42 10.89
CA GLU A 411 1.87 -3.66 10.13
C GLU A 411 0.42 -3.79 9.68
N TRP A 412 0.21 -4.27 8.46
CA TRP A 412 -1.09 -4.81 8.07
C TRP A 412 -1.45 -5.98 8.98
N ASN A 413 -2.53 -5.84 9.73
CA ASN A 413 -2.93 -6.85 10.71
C ASN A 413 -3.84 -7.92 10.09
N GLY A 414 -3.24 -8.96 9.50
CA GLY A 414 -3.98 -10.10 8.94
C GLY A 414 -4.83 -10.84 9.97
N ARG A 415 -4.41 -10.86 11.27
CA ARG A 415 -5.25 -11.47 12.33
C ARG A 415 -6.49 -10.64 12.62
N TYR A 416 -6.41 -9.31 12.54
CA TYR A 416 -7.61 -8.47 12.65
C TYR A 416 -8.62 -8.84 11.57
N ARG A 417 -8.19 -8.89 10.31
CA ARG A 417 -9.00 -9.30 9.16
C ARG A 417 -9.70 -10.63 9.42
N ASP A 418 -8.93 -11.64 9.76
CA ASP A 418 -9.44 -13.01 9.87
C ASP A 418 -10.38 -13.17 11.07
N ASP A 419 -10.02 -12.64 12.24
CA ASP A 419 -10.82 -12.77 13.48
C ASP A 419 -12.16 -12.02 13.36
N VAL A 420 -12.17 -10.82 12.75
CA VAL A 420 -13.40 -10.05 12.54
C VAL A 420 -14.31 -10.72 11.51
N ARG A 421 -13.77 -11.24 10.41
CA ARG A 421 -14.53 -12.00 9.41
C ARG A 421 -15.18 -13.25 10.05
N ARG A 422 -14.43 -14.03 10.81
CA ARG A 422 -14.88 -15.25 11.49
C ARG A 422 -15.95 -14.94 12.53
N TYR A 423 -15.79 -13.88 13.32
CA TYR A 423 -16.80 -13.47 14.29
C TYR A 423 -18.14 -13.15 13.60
N TRP A 424 -18.17 -12.29 12.59
CA TRP A 424 -19.39 -11.89 11.91
C TRP A 424 -19.99 -12.99 11.02
N ARG A 425 -19.17 -13.94 10.58
CA ARG A 425 -19.66 -15.17 9.94
C ARG A 425 -20.43 -16.05 10.94
N GLY A 426 -20.10 -16.00 12.21
CA GLY A 426 -20.72 -16.75 13.30
C GLY A 426 -19.95 -18.03 13.65
N ASP A 427 -18.63 -18.05 13.47
CA ASP A 427 -17.76 -19.15 13.90
C ASP A 427 -17.74 -19.24 15.43
N ASP A 428 -17.62 -20.46 15.96
CA ASP A 428 -17.58 -20.71 17.38
C ASP A 428 -16.35 -20.08 18.06
N ASN A 429 -16.52 -19.63 19.29
CA ASN A 429 -15.44 -19.17 20.18
C ASN A 429 -14.64 -17.96 19.65
N GLN A 430 -15.25 -17.04 18.86
CA GLN A 430 -14.58 -15.87 18.32
C GLN A 430 -14.74 -14.61 19.18
N THR A 431 -15.54 -14.63 20.23
CA THR A 431 -15.86 -13.45 21.07
C THR A 431 -14.61 -12.86 21.73
N GLY A 432 -13.72 -13.71 22.28
CA GLY A 432 -12.44 -13.25 22.84
C GLY A 432 -11.50 -12.67 21.81
N ASN A 433 -11.47 -13.25 20.59
CA ASN A 433 -10.70 -12.74 19.48
C ASN A 433 -11.20 -11.34 19.08
N LEU A 434 -12.53 -11.18 18.89
CA LEU A 434 -13.12 -9.87 18.60
C LEU A 434 -12.73 -8.83 19.65
N ALA A 435 -12.88 -9.18 20.95
CA ALA A 435 -12.52 -8.26 22.04
C ALA A 435 -11.08 -7.80 21.95
N THR A 436 -10.16 -8.72 21.68
CA THR A 436 -8.74 -8.41 21.50
C THR A 436 -8.50 -7.48 20.30
N ARG A 437 -9.19 -7.72 19.18
CA ARG A 437 -9.10 -6.85 17.97
C ARG A 437 -9.68 -5.46 18.23
N LEU A 438 -10.86 -5.37 18.86
CA LEU A 438 -11.49 -4.09 19.25
C LEU A 438 -10.56 -3.25 20.15
N ALA A 439 -9.85 -3.88 21.07
CA ALA A 439 -8.95 -3.22 22.02
C ALA A 439 -7.56 -2.88 21.45
N GLY A 440 -7.30 -3.07 20.16
CA GLY A 440 -6.04 -2.68 19.50
C GLY A 440 -4.97 -3.76 19.42
N SER A 441 -5.38 -5.05 19.50
CA SER A 441 -4.47 -6.19 19.28
C SER A 441 -3.25 -6.21 20.20
N SER A 442 -3.46 -6.01 21.51
CA SER A 442 -2.39 -5.97 22.51
C SER A 442 -1.59 -7.27 22.59
N ASP A 443 -2.20 -8.41 22.23
CA ASP A 443 -1.53 -9.71 22.10
C ASP A 443 -0.40 -9.72 21.06
N LEU A 444 -0.45 -8.83 20.08
CA LEU A 444 0.55 -8.68 19.01
C LEU A 444 1.52 -7.54 19.30
N TYR A 445 1.03 -6.40 19.81
CA TYR A 445 1.79 -5.14 19.81
C TYR A 445 2.16 -4.60 21.19
N ALA A 446 1.60 -5.11 22.31
CA ALA A 446 1.94 -4.59 23.65
C ALA A 446 3.38 -4.87 24.10
N GLY A 447 4.04 -5.84 23.46
CA GLY A 447 5.49 -6.05 23.60
C GLY A 447 6.28 -4.99 22.81
N GLU A 448 7.56 -4.82 23.14
CA GLU A 448 8.53 -4.05 22.34
C GLU A 448 8.19 -2.56 22.13
N GLN A 449 7.52 -1.92 23.09
CA GLN A 449 7.17 -0.47 23.07
C GLN A 449 6.24 -0.05 21.92
N ARG A 450 5.53 -0.96 21.30
CA ARG A 450 4.52 -0.64 20.30
C ARG A 450 3.22 -0.18 20.94
N GLN A 451 2.34 0.41 20.14
CA GLN A 451 1.08 1.04 20.55
C GLN A 451 -0.07 0.55 19.66
N PRO A 452 -1.35 0.77 19.98
CA PRO A 452 -2.47 0.32 19.17
C PRO A 452 -2.40 0.76 17.70
N TYR A 453 -1.86 1.94 17.43
CA TYR A 453 -1.76 2.49 16.07
C TYR A 453 -0.69 1.80 15.20
N HIS A 454 0.10 0.86 15.74
CA HIS A 454 0.95 0.01 14.90
C HIS A 454 0.16 -1.11 14.20
N SER A 455 -1.11 -1.30 14.57
CA SER A 455 -2.04 -2.18 13.90
C SER A 455 -2.77 -1.41 12.79
N VAL A 456 -2.45 -1.64 11.52
CA VAL A 456 -3.30 -1.25 10.40
C VAL A 456 -4.39 -2.30 10.25
N ASN A 457 -5.59 -1.92 10.64
CA ASN A 457 -6.76 -2.79 10.66
C ASN A 457 -7.47 -2.73 9.30
N PHE A 458 -7.81 -3.87 8.74
CA PHE A 458 -8.59 -3.97 7.52
C PHE A 458 -9.51 -5.18 7.55
N ILE A 459 -10.62 -5.11 6.82
CA ILE A 459 -11.52 -6.24 6.57
C ILE A 459 -11.19 -6.86 5.22
N THR A 460 -10.85 -6.02 4.26
CA THR A 460 -10.57 -6.35 2.86
C THR A 460 -9.42 -5.48 2.38
N SER A 461 -8.73 -5.92 1.34
CA SER A 461 -7.67 -5.19 0.63
C SER A 461 -7.82 -5.47 -0.87
N HIS A 462 -6.87 -5.00 -1.69
CA HIS A 462 -6.81 -5.37 -3.10
C HIS A 462 -6.78 -6.89 -3.30
N ASP A 463 -6.09 -7.60 -2.40
CA ASP A 463 -5.97 -9.06 -2.41
C ASP A 463 -7.11 -9.72 -1.61
N GLY A 464 -7.85 -10.61 -2.26
CA GLY A 464 -9.02 -11.27 -1.70
C GLY A 464 -10.36 -10.70 -2.20
N PHE A 465 -11.45 -11.09 -1.53
CA PHE A 465 -12.78 -10.58 -1.84
C PHE A 465 -12.96 -9.11 -1.43
N THR A 466 -13.73 -8.36 -2.22
CA THR A 466 -14.32 -7.09 -1.77
C THR A 466 -15.27 -7.35 -0.59
N LEU A 467 -15.64 -6.31 0.14
CA LEU A 467 -16.56 -6.45 1.27
C LEU A 467 -17.94 -6.95 0.83
N ASN A 468 -18.40 -6.59 -0.35
CA ASN A 468 -19.63 -7.10 -0.95
C ASN A 468 -19.50 -8.58 -1.34
N ASP A 469 -18.38 -8.98 -1.90
CA ASP A 469 -18.15 -10.37 -2.31
C ASP A 469 -17.96 -11.29 -1.10
N LEU A 470 -17.36 -10.78 -0.02
CA LEU A 470 -17.18 -11.48 1.25
C LEU A 470 -18.51 -11.97 1.85
N VAL A 471 -19.60 -11.27 1.61
CA VAL A 471 -20.95 -11.65 2.08
C VAL A 471 -21.80 -12.27 0.97
N SER A 472 -21.26 -12.45 -0.23
CA SER A 472 -22.02 -12.93 -1.39
C SER A 472 -21.48 -14.22 -1.99
N TYR A 473 -20.23 -14.59 -1.70
CA TYR A 473 -19.59 -15.77 -2.28
C TYR A 473 -18.99 -16.67 -1.19
N ASN A 474 -19.18 -17.97 -1.30
CA ASN A 474 -18.50 -18.96 -0.47
C ASN A 474 -17.20 -19.44 -1.11
N GLN A 475 -17.13 -19.43 -2.43
CA GLN A 475 -15.99 -19.88 -3.22
C GLN A 475 -15.48 -18.76 -4.11
N LYS A 476 -14.20 -18.81 -4.45
CA LYS A 476 -13.61 -17.89 -5.43
C LYS A 476 -14.05 -18.25 -6.85
N HIS A 477 -14.18 -17.22 -7.68
CA HIS A 477 -14.56 -17.28 -9.07
C HIS A 477 -13.52 -16.54 -9.93
N ASN A 478 -12.32 -17.12 -10.02
CA ASN A 478 -11.18 -16.54 -10.74
C ASN A 478 -11.06 -17.06 -12.17
N GLU A 479 -12.12 -17.64 -12.74
CA GLU A 479 -12.11 -18.24 -14.10
C GLU A 479 -11.66 -17.21 -15.17
N ALA A 480 -11.96 -15.93 -14.98
CA ALA A 480 -11.53 -14.85 -15.86
C ALA A 480 -10.01 -14.67 -15.91
N ASN A 481 -9.28 -15.20 -14.93
CA ASN A 481 -7.81 -15.15 -14.88
C ASN A 481 -7.16 -16.25 -15.73
N ASN A 482 -7.94 -17.16 -16.32
CA ASN A 482 -7.46 -18.30 -17.14
C ASN A 482 -6.42 -19.19 -16.42
N GLU A 483 -6.56 -19.37 -15.11
CA GLU A 483 -5.70 -20.20 -14.26
C GLU A 483 -6.43 -21.40 -13.66
N ASP A 484 -7.49 -21.88 -14.33
CA ASP A 484 -8.33 -22.97 -13.88
C ASP A 484 -8.85 -22.77 -12.45
N ASN A 485 -9.04 -21.50 -12.02
CA ASN A 485 -9.48 -21.11 -10.67
C ASN A 485 -8.55 -21.66 -9.56
N GLN A 486 -7.24 -21.84 -9.85
CA GLN A 486 -6.25 -22.32 -8.87
C GLN A 486 -5.56 -21.17 -8.12
N ASP A 487 -5.51 -19.99 -8.71
CA ASP A 487 -4.93 -18.75 -8.15
C ASP A 487 -5.79 -18.16 -7.02
N GLY A 488 -5.20 -17.28 -6.22
CA GLY A 488 -5.87 -16.63 -5.08
C GLY A 488 -6.13 -17.54 -3.87
N ASP A 489 -6.55 -16.93 -2.76
CA ASP A 489 -6.75 -17.63 -1.50
C ASP A 489 -8.02 -18.50 -1.49
N ASN A 490 -7.93 -19.70 -0.93
CA ASN A 490 -9.08 -20.59 -0.69
C ASN A 490 -9.77 -20.33 0.66
N ASN A 491 -9.14 -19.60 1.59
CA ASN A 491 -9.61 -19.36 2.95
C ASN A 491 -10.14 -17.93 3.14
N ASN A 492 -11.20 -17.56 2.44
CA ASN A 492 -11.70 -16.18 2.48
C ASN A 492 -12.47 -15.83 3.77
N TYR A 493 -12.87 -16.79 4.58
CA TYR A 493 -13.78 -16.63 5.73
C TYR A 493 -15.08 -15.91 5.36
N SER A 494 -15.53 -16.09 4.13
CA SER A 494 -16.74 -15.52 3.54
C SER A 494 -17.98 -16.35 3.84
N TYR A 495 -19.18 -15.79 3.60
CA TYR A 495 -20.44 -16.51 3.70
C TYR A 495 -21.52 -15.89 2.82
N ASN A 496 -22.09 -16.68 1.90
CA ASN A 496 -23.07 -16.21 0.90
C ASN A 496 -24.53 -16.16 1.37
N TYR A 497 -24.82 -16.62 2.59
CA TYR A 497 -26.17 -16.68 3.18
C TYR A 497 -27.19 -17.53 2.39
N GLY A 498 -26.72 -18.46 1.57
CA GLY A 498 -27.56 -19.46 0.89
C GLY A 498 -27.65 -19.31 -0.63
N ILE A 499 -27.19 -18.19 -1.22
CA ILE A 499 -27.13 -18.00 -2.67
C ILE A 499 -25.75 -17.50 -3.05
N GLU A 500 -25.08 -18.22 -3.95
CA GLU A 500 -23.78 -17.81 -4.47
C GLU A 500 -23.94 -16.65 -5.47
N GLY A 501 -23.19 -15.55 -5.23
CA GLY A 501 -23.24 -14.37 -6.08
C GLY A 501 -24.41 -13.42 -5.80
N SER A 502 -24.73 -12.59 -6.80
CA SER A 502 -25.79 -11.59 -6.72
C SER A 502 -27.17 -12.23 -6.59
N THR A 503 -28.11 -11.56 -5.90
CA THR A 503 -29.49 -12.04 -5.72
C THR A 503 -30.48 -10.87 -5.67
N GLU A 504 -31.70 -11.12 -6.16
CA GLU A 504 -32.84 -10.23 -6.02
C GLU A 504 -33.70 -10.53 -4.76
N ASP A 505 -33.33 -11.56 -3.98
CA ASP A 505 -34.01 -11.87 -2.72
C ASP A 505 -33.79 -10.74 -1.70
N ALA A 506 -34.85 -9.99 -1.40
CA ALA A 506 -34.82 -8.83 -0.52
C ALA A 506 -34.38 -9.20 0.92
N HIS A 507 -34.68 -10.41 1.40
CA HIS A 507 -34.27 -10.86 2.72
C HIS A 507 -32.76 -11.10 2.78
N LEU A 508 -32.22 -11.80 1.78
CA LEU A 508 -30.77 -12.04 1.69
C LEU A 508 -29.99 -10.74 1.48
N THR A 509 -30.48 -9.86 0.63
CA THR A 509 -29.89 -8.54 0.40
C THR A 509 -29.85 -7.72 1.71
N ALA A 510 -30.92 -7.76 2.50
CA ALA A 510 -30.97 -7.07 3.80
C ALA A 510 -29.96 -7.66 4.80
N ILE A 511 -29.79 -8.99 4.87
CA ILE A 511 -28.81 -9.65 5.73
C ILE A 511 -27.39 -9.28 5.30
N ARG A 512 -27.05 -9.38 4.00
CA ARG A 512 -25.74 -9.03 3.45
C ARG A 512 -25.39 -7.57 3.72
N GLY A 513 -26.30 -6.65 3.46
CA GLY A 513 -26.11 -5.23 3.74
C GLY A 513 -25.93 -4.93 5.24
N LYS A 514 -26.64 -5.66 6.13
CA LYS A 514 -26.44 -5.56 7.58
C LYS A 514 -25.04 -6.04 7.99
N GLN A 515 -24.55 -7.13 7.43
CA GLN A 515 -23.23 -7.66 7.72
C GLN A 515 -22.10 -6.73 7.22
N ILE A 516 -22.26 -6.11 6.08
CA ILE A 516 -21.33 -5.07 5.61
C ILE A 516 -21.27 -3.92 6.62
N ARG A 517 -22.43 -3.44 7.10
CA ARG A 517 -22.48 -2.39 8.13
C ARG A 517 -21.86 -2.84 9.45
N ASN A 518 -22.02 -4.11 9.86
CA ASN A 518 -21.38 -4.67 11.05
C ASN A 518 -19.85 -4.63 10.93
N MET A 519 -19.30 -5.08 9.81
CA MET A 519 -17.85 -5.11 9.56
C MET A 519 -17.25 -3.70 9.48
N LEU A 520 -17.90 -2.77 8.75
CA LEU A 520 -17.48 -1.37 8.70
C LEU A 520 -17.56 -0.71 10.09
N SER A 521 -18.62 -0.97 10.86
CA SER A 521 -18.74 -0.47 12.23
C SER A 521 -17.62 -1.00 13.11
N THR A 522 -17.31 -2.28 13.04
CA THR A 522 -16.20 -2.89 13.77
C THR A 522 -14.88 -2.24 13.42
N LEU A 523 -14.62 -2.06 12.12
CA LEU A 523 -13.38 -1.43 11.62
C LEU A 523 -13.17 -0.02 12.21
N PHE A 524 -14.18 0.84 12.11
CA PHE A 524 -14.04 2.24 12.51
C PHE A 524 -14.21 2.48 14.03
N LEU A 525 -14.79 1.53 14.77
CA LEU A 525 -14.96 1.61 16.23
C LEU A 525 -13.86 0.87 17.01
N SER A 526 -12.95 0.16 16.35
CA SER A 526 -11.79 -0.49 16.96
C SER A 526 -10.63 0.48 17.21
N GLN A 527 -9.78 0.18 18.19
CA GLN A 527 -8.46 0.82 18.33
C GLN A 527 -7.55 0.37 17.18
N GLY A 528 -6.57 1.20 16.83
CA GLY A 528 -5.67 0.95 15.67
C GLY A 528 -5.96 1.89 14.51
N VAL A 529 -5.33 1.69 13.35
CA VAL A 529 -5.48 2.51 12.14
C VAL A 529 -6.40 1.80 11.15
N PRO A 530 -7.58 2.33 10.82
CA PRO A 530 -8.46 1.69 9.85
C PRO A 530 -7.99 1.93 8.42
N MET A 531 -7.99 0.87 7.61
CA MET A 531 -7.82 0.90 6.17
C MET A 531 -9.08 0.39 5.47
N LEU A 532 -9.55 1.13 4.47
CA LEU A 532 -10.71 0.82 3.63
C LEU A 532 -10.25 0.68 2.19
N VAL A 533 -10.60 -0.40 1.51
CA VAL A 533 -10.34 -0.54 0.07
C VAL A 533 -11.40 0.19 -0.75
N ALA A 534 -10.98 0.80 -1.86
CA ALA A 534 -11.84 1.60 -2.72
C ALA A 534 -13.06 0.81 -3.21
N GLY A 535 -14.25 1.34 -2.89
CA GLY A 535 -15.54 0.78 -3.29
C GLY A 535 -16.25 -0.05 -2.24
N ASP A 536 -15.63 -0.41 -1.12
CA ASP A 536 -16.32 -1.12 -0.04
C ASP A 536 -17.40 -0.27 0.63
N GLU A 537 -17.25 1.05 0.57
CA GLU A 537 -18.24 2.02 1.03
C GLU A 537 -19.48 2.14 0.13
N CYS A 538 -19.50 1.43 -1.01
CA CYS A 538 -20.61 1.50 -1.96
C CYS A 538 -20.95 0.19 -2.67
N HIS A 539 -20.67 -0.95 -2.05
CA HIS A 539 -20.99 -2.30 -2.58
C HIS A 539 -20.24 -2.67 -3.86
N ARG A 540 -18.99 -2.26 -4.05
CA ARG A 540 -18.18 -2.73 -5.19
C ARG A 540 -18.04 -4.25 -5.15
N THR A 541 -18.16 -4.89 -6.31
CA THR A 541 -17.97 -6.32 -6.50
C THR A 541 -16.93 -6.60 -7.57
N GLN A 542 -16.15 -7.63 -7.36
CA GLN A 542 -15.29 -8.27 -8.37
C GLN A 542 -15.92 -9.55 -8.90
N GLN A 543 -17.24 -9.74 -8.67
CA GLN A 543 -18.02 -10.87 -9.14
C GLN A 543 -17.49 -12.22 -8.60
N GLY A 544 -16.91 -12.19 -7.38
CA GLY A 544 -16.31 -13.37 -6.75
C GLY A 544 -14.87 -13.67 -7.20
N ASN A 545 -14.27 -12.84 -8.05
CA ASN A 545 -12.85 -12.91 -8.30
C ASN A 545 -12.08 -12.35 -7.10
N ASN A 546 -11.28 -13.19 -6.43
CA ASN A 546 -10.51 -12.79 -5.26
C ASN A 546 -9.02 -12.59 -5.53
N ASN A 547 -8.62 -12.52 -6.82
CA ASN A 547 -7.24 -12.31 -7.25
C ASN A 547 -7.21 -11.60 -8.61
N ALA A 548 -7.77 -10.39 -8.67
CA ALA A 548 -8.00 -9.67 -9.92
C ALA A 548 -6.74 -8.99 -10.51
N TYR A 549 -5.55 -9.56 -10.26
CA TYR A 549 -4.24 -8.98 -10.61
C TYR A 549 -4.04 -8.70 -12.10
N CYS A 550 -4.75 -9.43 -12.97
CA CYS A 550 -4.67 -9.34 -14.42
C CYS A 550 -5.96 -8.81 -15.06
N GLN A 551 -6.88 -8.21 -14.30
CA GLN A 551 -8.19 -7.81 -14.76
C GLN A 551 -8.28 -6.28 -14.98
N ASP A 552 -7.71 -5.76 -16.07
CA ASP A 552 -7.87 -4.34 -16.45
C ASP A 552 -9.20 -4.12 -17.17
N ASN A 553 -10.30 -4.37 -16.45
CA ASN A 553 -11.66 -4.28 -16.98
C ASN A 553 -12.69 -4.00 -15.86
N ALA A 554 -13.98 -4.13 -16.19
CA ALA A 554 -15.09 -3.85 -15.27
C ALA A 554 -15.12 -4.74 -14.01
N ILE A 555 -14.34 -5.84 -13.92
CA ILE A 555 -14.19 -6.64 -12.70
C ILE A 555 -13.46 -5.80 -11.64
N SER A 556 -12.41 -5.09 -12.04
CA SER A 556 -11.56 -4.33 -11.12
C SER A 556 -11.90 -2.85 -11.03
N TRP A 557 -12.41 -2.26 -12.13
CA TRP A 557 -12.63 -0.82 -12.19
C TRP A 557 -13.74 -0.37 -11.24
N PHE A 558 -13.55 0.81 -10.62
CA PHE A 558 -14.54 1.44 -9.77
C PHE A 558 -15.72 1.96 -10.62
N ASP A 559 -16.91 1.41 -10.39
CA ASP A 559 -18.13 1.92 -11.02
C ASP A 559 -18.68 3.12 -10.23
N TRP A 560 -18.56 4.31 -10.78
CA TRP A 560 -19.01 5.58 -10.17
C TRP A 560 -20.52 5.77 -10.11
N ASN A 561 -21.31 4.84 -10.64
CA ASN A 561 -22.75 4.79 -10.38
C ASN A 561 -23.06 4.24 -8.98
N LEU A 562 -22.19 3.36 -8.42
CA LEU A 562 -22.39 2.72 -7.12
C LEU A 562 -22.55 3.72 -5.97
N PRO A 563 -21.74 4.78 -5.83
CA PRO A 563 -21.93 5.81 -4.80
C PRO A 563 -23.30 6.51 -4.84
N VAL A 564 -23.93 6.56 -6.01
CA VAL A 564 -25.27 7.16 -6.18
C VAL A 564 -26.35 6.15 -5.85
N VAL A 565 -26.23 4.93 -6.37
CA VAL A 565 -27.23 3.86 -6.14
C VAL A 565 -27.22 3.40 -4.69
N ASN A 566 -26.04 3.32 -4.07
CA ASN A 566 -25.82 2.87 -2.69
C ASN A 566 -25.47 4.04 -1.76
N ALA A 567 -26.09 5.19 -1.96
CA ALA A 567 -25.81 6.39 -1.18
C ALA A 567 -26.03 6.20 0.33
N ASP A 568 -26.90 5.27 0.73
CA ASP A 568 -27.16 4.92 2.12
C ASP A 568 -25.91 4.30 2.79
N LEU A 569 -25.24 3.36 2.14
CA LEU A 569 -24.02 2.75 2.66
C LEU A 569 -22.85 3.77 2.67
N LEU A 570 -22.75 4.58 1.63
CA LEU A 570 -21.75 5.65 1.56
C LEU A 570 -21.91 6.65 2.72
N GLU A 571 -23.13 7.13 2.99
CA GLU A 571 -23.39 8.06 4.10
C GLU A 571 -23.24 7.37 5.47
N PHE A 572 -23.53 6.08 5.58
CA PHE A 572 -23.24 5.28 6.76
C PHE A 572 -21.72 5.27 7.03
N THR A 573 -20.92 4.96 6.02
CA THR A 573 -19.44 4.93 6.11
C THR A 573 -18.86 6.29 6.48
N LYS A 574 -19.31 7.37 5.83
CA LYS A 574 -18.93 8.75 6.19
C LYS A 574 -19.27 9.09 7.65
N THR A 575 -20.40 8.58 8.14
CA THR A 575 -20.80 8.79 9.53
C THR A 575 -19.85 8.08 10.49
N LEU A 576 -19.43 6.83 10.20
CA LEU A 576 -18.46 6.09 11.00
C LEU A 576 -17.11 6.82 11.04
N ILE A 577 -16.62 7.26 9.88
CA ILE A 577 -15.37 8.03 9.77
C ILE A 577 -15.44 9.31 10.62
N ARG A 578 -16.53 10.06 10.51
CA ARG A 578 -16.75 11.29 11.28
C ARG A 578 -16.83 11.03 12.79
N LEU A 579 -17.51 9.96 13.22
CA LEU A 579 -17.57 9.55 14.63
C LEU A 579 -16.17 9.26 15.17
N ARG A 580 -15.37 8.51 14.42
CA ARG A 580 -14.00 8.20 14.81
C ARG A 580 -13.13 9.43 14.90
N ARG A 581 -13.15 10.29 13.87
CA ARG A 581 -12.36 11.54 13.85
C ARG A 581 -12.72 12.48 15.00
N ASN A 582 -13.99 12.55 15.39
CA ASN A 582 -14.47 13.44 16.41
C ASN A 582 -14.39 12.87 17.85
N ASN A 583 -14.02 11.60 18.02
CA ASN A 583 -13.97 10.96 19.32
C ASN A 583 -12.59 10.34 19.62
N PRO A 584 -11.73 11.01 20.42
CA PRO A 584 -10.41 10.48 20.80
C PRO A 584 -10.47 9.11 21.52
N THR A 585 -11.60 8.72 22.10
CA THR A 585 -11.79 7.40 22.72
C THR A 585 -11.56 6.25 21.73
N LEU A 586 -11.82 6.47 20.42
CA LEU A 586 -11.70 5.47 19.37
C LEU A 586 -10.29 5.44 18.71
N ARG A 587 -9.41 6.36 19.05
CA ARG A 587 -8.08 6.51 18.43
C ARG A 587 -7.00 6.76 19.48
N ARG A 588 -7.01 5.91 20.51
CA ARG A 588 -6.06 6.01 21.62
C ARG A 588 -4.62 5.75 21.17
N ARG A 589 -3.71 6.49 21.78
CA ARG A 589 -2.26 6.38 21.52
C ARG A 589 -1.58 5.35 22.43
N THR A 590 -2.28 4.85 23.46
CA THR A 590 -1.80 3.84 24.40
C THR A 590 -2.80 2.71 24.54
N PHE A 591 -2.32 1.51 24.88
CA PHE A 591 -3.21 0.38 25.16
C PHE A 591 -4.09 0.62 26.36
N LEU A 592 -5.29 0.08 26.27
CA LEU A 592 -6.27 0.05 27.34
C LEU A 592 -5.77 -0.88 28.46
N GLN A 593 -5.91 -0.44 29.70
CA GLN A 593 -5.41 -1.16 30.88
C GLN A 593 -6.48 -2.04 31.54
N GLY A 594 -7.75 -1.74 31.26
CA GLY A 594 -8.86 -2.39 31.92
C GLY A 594 -9.15 -1.83 33.32
N GLY A 595 -10.09 -2.44 33.98
CA GLY A 595 -10.53 -2.07 35.32
C GLY A 595 -11.95 -2.53 35.57
N SER A 596 -12.50 -2.17 36.75
CA SER A 596 -13.91 -2.43 37.07
C SER A 596 -14.60 -1.13 37.49
N SER A 597 -15.72 -0.87 36.85
CA SER A 597 -16.61 0.25 37.16
C SER A 597 -17.38 0.07 38.48
N GLU A 598 -17.38 -1.12 39.08
CA GLU A 598 -18.01 -1.40 40.38
C GLU A 598 -17.40 -0.60 41.53
N CYS A 599 -16.12 -0.21 41.42
CA CYS A 599 -15.42 0.60 42.41
C CYS A 599 -15.73 2.11 42.31
N GLY A 600 -16.66 2.52 41.43
CA GLY A 600 -17.01 3.93 41.21
C GLY A 600 -15.98 4.73 40.40
N VAL A 601 -14.98 4.05 39.82
CA VAL A 601 -13.98 4.61 38.90
C VAL A 601 -14.36 4.19 37.48
N ILE A 602 -14.30 5.13 36.53
CA ILE A 602 -14.55 4.82 35.11
C ILE A 602 -13.31 4.13 34.54
N PRO A 603 -13.39 2.82 34.18
CA PRO A 603 -12.28 2.13 33.53
C PRO A 603 -12.15 2.61 32.08
N ASP A 604 -10.97 2.42 31.48
CA ASP A 604 -10.76 2.72 30.08
C ASP A 604 -11.33 1.65 29.14
N VAL A 605 -11.48 0.40 29.63
CA VAL A 605 -12.22 -0.70 28.97
C VAL A 605 -12.82 -1.66 29.97
N GLU A 606 -14.02 -2.16 29.68
CA GLU A 606 -14.69 -3.20 30.46
C GLU A 606 -15.59 -4.06 29.55
N TRP A 607 -15.69 -5.34 29.85
CA TRP A 607 -16.37 -6.34 29.02
C TRP A 607 -17.48 -7.03 29.80
N PHE A 608 -18.64 -7.19 29.14
CA PHE A 608 -19.82 -7.81 29.77
C PHE A 608 -20.48 -8.83 28.85
N SER A 609 -21.08 -9.83 29.46
CA SER A 609 -22.01 -10.78 28.83
C SER A 609 -23.35 -10.10 28.49
N PRO A 610 -24.20 -10.71 27.65
CA PRO A 610 -25.52 -10.14 27.33
C PRO A 610 -26.42 -9.88 28.52
N ASP A 611 -26.25 -10.60 29.62
CA ASP A 611 -27.00 -10.39 30.86
C ASP A 611 -26.53 -9.22 31.72
N GLY A 612 -25.52 -8.46 31.23
CA GLY A 612 -24.93 -7.32 31.93
C GLY A 612 -23.91 -7.68 33.03
N SER A 613 -23.63 -8.96 33.25
CA SER A 613 -22.58 -9.44 34.14
C SER A 613 -21.22 -9.38 33.45
N HIS A 614 -20.11 -9.48 34.21
CA HIS A 614 -18.79 -9.62 33.62
C HIS A 614 -18.72 -10.82 32.67
N VAL A 615 -17.99 -10.65 31.57
CA VAL A 615 -17.90 -11.66 30.50
C VAL A 615 -17.25 -12.95 30.99
N ASP A 616 -17.88 -14.08 30.67
CA ASP A 616 -17.27 -15.40 30.76
C ASP A 616 -16.70 -15.78 29.39
N TRP A 617 -15.36 -15.65 29.25
CA TRP A 617 -14.66 -15.92 27.99
C TRP A 617 -14.72 -17.37 27.52
N PHE A 618 -15.15 -18.28 28.40
CA PHE A 618 -15.24 -19.72 28.11
C PHE A 618 -16.67 -20.19 27.84
N SER A 619 -17.65 -19.30 27.92
CA SER A 619 -19.07 -19.66 27.73
C SER A 619 -19.41 -20.07 26.30
N GLY A 620 -18.59 -19.71 25.31
CA GLY A 620 -18.95 -19.89 23.89
C GLY A 620 -20.03 -18.91 23.39
N GLU A 621 -20.46 -17.93 24.21
CA GLU A 621 -21.46 -16.92 23.84
C GLU A 621 -20.96 -16.06 22.67
N PRO A 622 -21.68 -16.01 21.53
CA PRO A 622 -21.27 -15.23 20.37
C PRO A 622 -21.63 -13.74 20.46
N SER A 623 -22.07 -13.29 21.64
CA SER A 623 -22.55 -11.93 21.89
C SER A 623 -21.74 -11.27 22.99
N LEU A 624 -21.51 -9.95 22.87
CA LEU A 624 -20.61 -9.22 23.74
C LEU A 624 -21.09 -7.79 23.94
N ILE A 625 -20.90 -7.26 25.16
CA ILE A 625 -20.97 -5.83 25.44
C ILE A 625 -19.54 -5.33 25.72
N CYS A 626 -19.14 -4.26 25.04
CA CYS A 626 -17.86 -3.60 25.23
C CYS A 626 -18.09 -2.16 25.66
N PHE A 627 -17.49 -1.76 26.77
CA PHE A 627 -17.45 -0.37 27.22
C PHE A 627 -16.04 0.19 27.00
N PHE A 628 -15.94 1.33 26.30
CA PHE A 628 -14.73 2.14 26.25
C PHE A 628 -14.96 3.44 27.02
N GLY A 629 -14.21 3.64 28.12
CA GLY A 629 -14.22 4.87 28.89
C GLY A 629 -13.47 5.98 28.13
N ALA A 630 -13.99 7.17 28.15
CA ALA A 630 -13.33 8.32 27.56
C ALA A 630 -12.00 8.66 28.28
N PRO A 631 -10.95 9.09 27.59
CA PRO A 631 -9.71 9.54 28.22
C PRO A 631 -9.98 10.78 29.10
N THR A 632 -9.25 10.87 30.21
CA THR A 632 -9.25 12.08 31.05
C THR A 632 -8.46 13.20 30.36
N VAL A 633 -8.67 14.44 30.78
CA VAL A 633 -7.94 15.60 30.22
C VAL A 633 -6.42 15.44 30.36
N ASP A 634 -5.96 14.82 31.44
CA ASP A 634 -4.52 14.57 31.66
C ASP A 634 -3.94 13.48 30.76
N GLN A 635 -4.79 12.65 30.16
CA GLN A 635 -4.42 11.59 29.21
C GLN A 635 -4.45 12.07 27.74
N LEU A 636 -5.03 13.26 27.50
CA LEU A 636 -4.99 13.91 26.19
C LEU A 636 -3.69 14.70 26.10
N THR A 637 -2.91 14.45 25.07
CA THR A 637 -1.69 15.25 24.81
C THR A 637 -2.09 16.61 24.21
N ALA A 638 -1.17 17.58 24.26
CA ALA A 638 -1.39 18.89 23.62
C ALA A 638 -1.55 18.79 22.09
N GLU A 639 -1.22 17.63 21.52
CA GLU A 639 -1.34 17.28 20.09
C GLU A 639 -2.67 16.58 19.77
N ASP A 640 -3.42 16.13 20.79
CA ASP A 640 -4.78 15.66 20.59
C ASP A 640 -5.63 16.84 20.14
N ASP A 641 -6.11 16.76 18.90
CA ASP A 641 -6.90 17.81 18.24
C ASP A 641 -8.05 18.29 19.16
N PRO A 642 -8.12 19.57 19.52
CA PRO A 642 -9.21 20.11 20.31
C PRO A 642 -10.59 20.04 19.62
N ALA A 643 -10.65 19.61 18.35
CA ALA A 643 -11.90 19.47 17.60
C ALA A 643 -12.79 18.32 18.07
N GLY A 644 -12.26 17.33 18.81
CA GLY A 644 -13.03 16.18 19.29
C GLY A 644 -13.32 16.26 20.78
N THR A 645 -14.60 16.15 21.17
CA THR A 645 -14.97 15.96 22.58
C THR A 645 -14.97 14.48 22.90
N PRO A 646 -14.13 13.98 23.83
CA PRO A 646 -14.13 12.58 24.23
C PRO A 646 -15.51 12.15 24.72
N GLN A 647 -15.98 11.03 24.23
CA GLN A 647 -17.24 10.42 24.65
C GLN A 647 -16.99 8.97 25.04
N HIS A 648 -17.68 8.51 26.09
CA HIS A 648 -17.74 7.10 26.42
C HIS A 648 -18.48 6.35 25.31
N VAL A 649 -18.06 5.10 25.04
CA VAL A 649 -18.63 4.26 23.98
C VAL A 649 -19.10 2.96 24.60
N LEU A 650 -20.31 2.53 24.27
CA LEU A 650 -20.87 1.24 24.67
C LEU A 650 -21.34 0.51 23.43
N LEU A 651 -20.69 -0.63 23.12
CA LEU A 651 -20.98 -1.47 21.97
C LEU A 651 -21.74 -2.71 22.41
N PHE A 652 -22.81 -3.04 21.72
CA PHE A 652 -23.53 -4.30 21.82
C PHE A 652 -23.35 -5.05 20.52
N CYS A 653 -22.71 -6.22 20.55
CA CYS A 653 -22.42 -7.04 19.38
C CYS A 653 -23.16 -8.38 19.52
N ASN A 654 -24.00 -8.71 18.55
CA ASN A 654 -24.70 -9.99 18.46
C ASN A 654 -24.30 -10.68 17.14
N ALA A 655 -23.41 -11.67 17.19
CA ALA A 655 -23.07 -12.50 16.02
C ALA A 655 -23.95 -13.78 15.92
N ALA A 656 -24.81 -14.03 16.92
CA ALA A 656 -25.70 -15.18 16.90
C ALA A 656 -26.66 -15.15 15.69
N THR A 657 -27.16 -16.33 15.31
CA THR A 657 -28.17 -16.50 14.24
C THR A 657 -29.58 -16.23 14.70
N GLU A 658 -29.77 -15.78 15.94
CA GLU A 658 -31.05 -15.48 16.56
C GLU A 658 -30.99 -14.15 17.33
N ALA A 659 -32.13 -13.56 17.59
CA ALA A 659 -32.23 -12.36 18.40
C ALA A 659 -31.79 -12.63 19.85
N ARG A 660 -31.04 -11.69 20.43
CA ARG A 660 -30.56 -11.75 21.82
C ARG A 660 -31.06 -10.54 22.60
N GLN A 661 -31.44 -10.81 23.86
CA GLN A 661 -31.73 -9.77 24.82
C GLN A 661 -30.45 -9.38 25.55
N PHE A 662 -30.14 -8.09 25.56
CA PHE A 662 -29.03 -7.51 26.31
C PHE A 662 -29.57 -6.70 27.48
N LEU A 663 -29.00 -6.87 28.65
CA LEU A 663 -29.20 -6.01 29.79
C LEU A 663 -28.02 -4.99 29.85
N PHE A 664 -28.27 -3.79 30.31
CA PHE A 664 -27.19 -2.85 30.58
C PHE A 664 -26.25 -3.40 31.67
N PRO A 665 -24.95 -3.11 31.59
CA PRO A 665 -24.03 -3.45 32.65
C PRO A 665 -24.54 -2.95 34.00
N SER A 666 -24.45 -3.79 35.03
CA SER A 666 -24.95 -3.50 36.38
C SER A 666 -24.14 -2.42 37.12
N SER A 667 -23.12 -1.86 36.50
CA SER A 667 -22.30 -0.76 37.02
C SER A 667 -23.11 0.51 37.20
N PRO A 668 -23.16 1.08 38.43
CA PRO A 668 -23.89 2.34 38.68
C PRO A 668 -23.37 3.50 37.82
N VAL A 669 -22.06 3.54 37.57
CA VAL A 669 -21.42 4.62 36.77
C VAL A 669 -21.89 4.57 35.32
N ILE A 670 -21.97 3.37 34.72
CA ILE A 670 -22.41 3.20 33.32
C ILE A 670 -23.92 3.47 33.19
N LEU A 671 -24.72 3.05 34.19
CA LEU A 671 -26.18 3.24 34.20
C LEU A 671 -26.58 4.72 34.28
N GLU A 672 -25.82 5.55 35.01
CA GLU A 672 -26.10 6.97 35.20
C GLU A 672 -25.70 7.87 34.01
N MET A 673 -24.95 7.33 33.03
CA MET A 673 -24.54 8.10 31.86
C MET A 673 -25.72 8.40 30.91
N ASN A 674 -25.67 9.57 30.26
CA ASN A 674 -26.69 9.97 29.28
C ASN A 674 -26.37 9.38 27.90
N TRP A 675 -26.80 8.15 27.67
CA TRP A 675 -26.57 7.43 26.43
C TRP A 675 -27.43 7.92 25.27
N SER A 676 -26.82 7.98 24.09
CA SER A 676 -27.48 8.25 22.81
C SER A 676 -27.02 7.24 21.76
N ILE A 677 -27.93 6.87 20.83
CA ILE A 677 -27.58 5.98 19.74
C ILE A 677 -26.64 6.70 18.77
N ALA A 678 -25.46 6.13 18.54
CA ALA A 678 -24.48 6.63 17.60
C ALA A 678 -24.46 5.80 16.30
N VAL A 679 -24.59 4.47 16.40
CA VAL A 679 -24.62 3.54 15.26
C VAL A 679 -25.63 2.44 15.54
N ASP A 680 -26.46 2.11 14.55
CA ASP A 680 -27.39 0.99 14.59
C ASP A 680 -27.41 0.27 13.24
N THR A 681 -26.75 -0.90 13.17
CA THR A 681 -26.60 -1.64 11.91
C THR A 681 -27.90 -2.28 11.41
N ARG A 682 -28.98 -2.30 12.23
CA ARG A 682 -30.31 -2.78 11.85
C ARG A 682 -30.98 -1.86 10.82
N GLN A 683 -30.60 -0.58 10.84
CA GLN A 683 -31.16 0.44 9.95
C GLN A 683 -30.29 0.60 8.70
N SER A 684 -30.94 0.63 7.54
CA SER A 684 -30.26 0.91 6.27
C SER A 684 -29.80 2.36 6.18
N HIS A 685 -30.53 3.27 6.84
CA HIS A 685 -30.21 4.70 6.87
C HIS A 685 -29.82 5.11 8.28
N ASN A 686 -28.60 5.56 8.46
CA ASN A 686 -28.19 6.23 9.70
C ASN A 686 -28.73 7.67 9.71
N THR A 687 -30.06 7.81 9.73
CA THR A 687 -30.70 9.07 10.05
C THR A 687 -30.66 9.27 11.55
N ILE A 688 -29.45 9.43 12.12
CA ILE A 688 -29.32 10.08 13.41
C ILE A 688 -29.40 11.56 13.09
N PRO A 689 -30.52 12.25 13.41
CA PRO A 689 -30.57 13.69 13.21
C PRO A 689 -29.46 14.30 14.07
N ALA A 690 -28.58 15.06 13.46
CA ALA A 690 -27.58 15.84 14.20
C ALA A 690 -28.19 16.80 15.24
N ALA A 691 -29.53 16.91 15.28
CA ALA A 691 -30.27 17.90 16.06
C ALA A 691 -30.84 17.40 17.40
N ALA A 692 -30.98 16.09 17.64
CA ALA A 692 -31.39 15.58 18.95
C ALA A 692 -30.97 14.12 19.11
N PRO A 693 -29.98 13.80 19.94
CA PRO A 693 -29.64 12.42 20.26
C PRO A 693 -30.90 11.76 20.90
N LEU A 694 -31.33 10.64 20.31
CA LEU A 694 -32.37 9.82 20.94
C LEU A 694 -31.79 9.33 22.26
N LYS A 695 -32.36 9.81 23.39
CA LYS A 695 -31.98 9.37 24.72
C LYS A 695 -32.32 7.89 24.84
N PHE A 696 -31.36 7.11 25.24
CA PHE A 696 -31.53 5.70 25.51
C PHE A 696 -31.88 5.47 26.98
N GLU A 697 -32.95 4.74 27.26
CA GLU A 697 -33.35 4.38 28.62
C GLU A 697 -32.56 3.14 29.07
N SER A 698 -31.51 3.31 29.87
CA SER A 698 -30.67 2.23 30.39
C SER A 698 -31.43 1.21 31.29
N SER A 699 -32.62 1.56 31.73
CA SER A 699 -33.49 0.65 32.54
C SER A 699 -34.19 -0.42 31.72
N ARG A 700 -34.20 -0.34 30.38
CA ARG A 700 -34.90 -1.28 29.51
C ARG A 700 -33.93 -2.26 28.85
N PRO A 701 -34.29 -3.55 28.72
CA PRO A 701 -33.52 -4.50 27.91
C PRO A 701 -33.41 -4.05 26.45
N VAL A 702 -32.23 -4.28 25.85
CA VAL A 702 -32.01 -4.07 24.43
C VAL A 702 -32.21 -5.37 23.69
N MET A 703 -33.18 -5.42 22.78
CA MET A 703 -33.33 -6.54 21.85
C MET A 703 -32.55 -6.29 20.59
N LEU A 704 -31.52 -7.08 20.36
CA LEU A 704 -30.77 -7.07 19.09
C LEU A 704 -31.14 -8.31 18.27
N PRO A 705 -31.59 -8.13 17.01
CA PRO A 705 -31.80 -9.26 16.11
C PRO A 705 -30.45 -9.96 15.83
N GLU A 706 -30.56 -11.09 15.15
CA GLU A 706 -29.38 -11.83 14.70
C GLU A 706 -28.42 -10.92 13.93
N ARG A 707 -27.12 -11.18 14.08
CA ARG A 707 -26.04 -10.52 13.33
C ARG A 707 -26.21 -9.00 13.26
N SER A 708 -26.17 -8.33 14.42
CA SER A 708 -26.32 -6.88 14.49
C SER A 708 -25.44 -6.24 15.56
N LEU A 709 -25.10 -4.97 15.34
CA LEU A 709 -24.33 -4.14 16.24
C LEU A 709 -25.12 -2.87 16.57
N LEU A 710 -25.06 -2.47 17.85
CA LEU A 710 -25.55 -1.18 18.33
C LEU A 710 -24.42 -0.48 19.08
N CYS A 711 -24.13 0.76 18.71
CA CYS A 711 -23.19 1.63 19.42
C CYS A 711 -23.94 2.77 20.07
N LEU A 712 -23.71 2.94 21.37
CA LEU A 712 -24.19 4.08 22.15
C LEU A 712 -22.97 4.93 22.54
N MET A 713 -23.17 6.25 22.60
CA MET A 713 -22.18 7.21 23.10
C MET A 713 -22.76 8.08 24.18
N ALA A 714 -21.93 8.45 25.18
CA ALA A 714 -22.28 9.35 26.25
C ALA A 714 -21.19 10.41 26.46
N PRO A 715 -21.56 11.68 26.63
CA PRO A 715 -20.59 12.74 26.90
C PRO A 715 -19.90 12.53 28.26
N THR A 716 -18.65 12.98 28.36
CA THR A 716 -17.97 13.13 29.64
C THR A 716 -18.68 14.25 30.43
N THR A 717 -19.37 13.88 31.50
CA THR A 717 -19.95 14.89 32.37
C THR A 717 -18.84 15.61 33.16
N SER A 718 -18.78 16.92 33.08
CA SER A 718 -17.89 17.76 33.89
C SER A 718 -18.31 17.84 35.39
N THR A 719 -19.08 16.87 35.88
CA THR A 719 -19.63 16.89 37.24
C THR A 719 -19.35 15.61 38.03
N PHE A 720 -18.08 15.29 38.25
CA PHE A 720 -17.66 14.58 39.47
C PHE A 720 -16.59 15.43 40.14
N GLY A 721 -17.05 16.36 41.00
CA GLY A 721 -16.14 17.22 41.72
C GLY A 721 -16.87 18.35 42.45
N LYS A 722 -17.61 18.07 43.49
CA LYS A 722 -17.74 18.91 44.66
C LYS A 722 -17.83 18.05 45.90
#